data_1a3e45c829b9ffb845b061005a126b0d
#
_entry.id   1a3e45c829b9ffb845b061005a126b0d
#
_cell.length_a   1.000
_cell.length_b   1.000
_cell.length_c   1.000
_cell.angle_alpha   90.00
_cell.angle_beta   90.00
_cell.angle_gamma   90.00
#
_symmetry.space_group_name_H-M   'P 1'
#
loop_
_entity.id
_entity.type
_entity.pdbx_description
1 polymer ?
#
loop_
_entity_poly.entity_id
_entity_poly.type
_entity_poly.pdbx_seq_one_letter_code
_entity_poly.pdbx_strand_id
1 'polypeptide(L)'
;MNVEDVAAQVGDTFKRVFFREEDHVELYSSIMRGVGERHQTPFFNALREYAKQPTGVFHALPLARAKSIMNSNWIGDLLQFYGSNLFMAETSTTSGGLDSLLAPIGPLKKAQESAARAYGARKTFFVTNGTSNANKIVVQALVRPDDIVLVDRNCHKSHHYGLVLAGAQVAYLDSYPLDEYSMYGAVPLRHIKRTLLDFRKAGTLNRVRLVLLTNCTFDGIVYDVERVMMECLAIKPDLVFLWDEAWFAFACCHPVYRQRTGMASAKKLFEMLPTPEYAERYATFKQGFSDKDWADDDKILNTRLIPDPAKARVRVYATHSTHKTLTALRQGSMIHGWDQDFKDKAEEAFHEAYMTHTATSPNYQILASLDVGRRQVELEGYELVQRQLELAMTLREQVLKHPLLKRYVRFLRVSDLVPDAYRESAVESYYNKDTGWDNFESAWRTDEFAMDPSRATLAIGATGVDGDTFKNQYLMDKYGIQINKTSRNTVLFMTNIGSTRSAVAYLIEVLVKIAKDVDRRVADMSAVERRIHDKRVRSLTLEQPPLPDFSSFHASFRVSSSGGRVQTRDGHIRSAFFLSYDDHNCEYIGMEEAAAAIKAGRELVSALFVIPYPPGFPILVPGQVVSAEILQFMAALDVKEIHGFRPELGFRIFTAGALERVGELTAARAALAESGREAFPVERTTQTVSQPMDRQADVMPAAATSTRIES
;
A
#
# COMPACT_ATOMS: atom_id res chain seq x y z
N MET A 1 0.58 -43.91 -8.11
CA MET A 1 -0.10 -42.72 -8.63
C MET A 1 0.08 -42.76 -10.13
N ASN A 2 -0.99 -42.83 -10.89
CA ASN A 2 -0.89 -42.83 -12.37
C ASN A 2 -0.48 -41.40 -12.83
N VAL A 3 0.29 -41.29 -13.92
CA VAL A 3 0.73 -40.00 -14.49
C VAL A 3 -0.48 -39.12 -14.87
N GLU A 4 -1.58 -39.75 -15.30
CA GLU A 4 -2.84 -39.06 -15.59
C GLU A 4 -3.48 -38.42 -14.35
N ASP A 5 -3.42 -39.11 -13.18
CA ASP A 5 -3.93 -38.55 -11.90
C ASP A 5 -3.10 -37.35 -11.44
N VAL A 6 -1.76 -37.42 -11.61
CA VAL A 6 -0.86 -36.30 -11.30
C VAL A 6 -1.11 -35.13 -12.25
N ALA A 7 -1.27 -35.42 -13.54
CA ALA A 7 -1.56 -34.39 -14.55
C ALA A 7 -2.91 -33.72 -14.30
N ALA A 8 -3.93 -34.45 -13.86
CA ALA A 8 -5.22 -33.89 -13.49
C ALA A 8 -5.13 -32.97 -12.26
N GLN A 9 -4.27 -33.31 -11.28
CA GLN A 9 -4.08 -32.49 -10.07
C GLN A 9 -3.27 -31.20 -10.32
N VAL A 10 -2.37 -31.20 -11.28
CA VAL A 10 -1.44 -30.08 -11.53
C VAL A 10 -1.63 -29.44 -12.91
N GLY A 11 -2.55 -29.95 -13.72
CA GLY A 11 -2.79 -29.51 -15.12
C GLY A 11 -3.06 -28.03 -15.25
N ASP A 12 -3.80 -27.46 -14.30
CA ASP A 12 -4.10 -26.01 -14.27
C ASP A 12 -2.89 -25.14 -13.91
N THR A 13 -1.84 -25.75 -13.36
CA THR A 13 -0.59 -25.07 -13.01
C THR A 13 0.36 -24.98 -14.20
N PHE A 14 0.22 -25.88 -15.16
CA PHE A 14 1.08 -25.99 -16.33
C PHE A 14 0.32 -25.62 -17.62
N LYS A 15 0.94 -24.86 -18.48
CA LYS A 15 0.37 -24.50 -19.78
C LYS A 15 0.21 -25.72 -20.71
N ARG A 16 1.06 -26.72 -20.54
CA ARG A 16 1.05 -27.98 -21.28
C ARG A 16 1.67 -29.09 -20.47
N VAL A 17 1.05 -30.26 -20.46
CA VAL A 17 1.54 -31.49 -19.82
C VAL A 17 1.77 -32.53 -20.92
N PHE A 18 2.95 -33.14 -20.91
CA PHE A 18 3.31 -34.23 -21.83
C PHE A 18 3.21 -35.55 -21.06
N PHE A 19 2.43 -36.49 -21.57
CA PHE A 19 2.17 -37.79 -20.91
C PHE A 19 3.18 -38.90 -21.32
N ARG A 20 3.95 -38.64 -22.36
CA ARG A 20 4.97 -39.56 -22.89
C ARG A 20 6.24 -38.78 -23.19
N GLU A 21 7.32 -39.55 -23.43
CA GLU A 21 8.55 -38.96 -23.97
C GLU A 21 8.24 -38.48 -25.39
N GLU A 22 8.05 -37.19 -25.52
CA GLU A 22 7.70 -36.53 -26.75
C GLU A 22 8.95 -36.20 -27.56
N ASP A 23 8.77 -35.83 -28.82
CA ASP A 23 9.85 -35.32 -29.65
C ASP A 23 10.50 -34.11 -28.94
N HIS A 24 11.81 -34.18 -28.72
CA HIS A 24 12.60 -33.12 -28.10
C HIS A 24 12.43 -31.76 -28.79
N VAL A 25 12.17 -31.75 -30.12
CA VAL A 25 11.92 -30.54 -30.88
C VAL A 25 10.58 -29.90 -30.49
N GLU A 26 9.54 -30.71 -30.25
CA GLU A 26 8.24 -30.19 -29.82
C GLU A 26 8.32 -29.65 -28.39
N LEU A 27 8.99 -30.34 -27.49
CA LEU A 27 9.24 -29.90 -26.14
C LEU A 27 10.03 -28.58 -26.12
N TYR A 28 11.14 -28.52 -26.88
CA TYR A 28 11.95 -27.31 -27.05
C TYR A 28 11.12 -26.16 -27.61
N SER A 29 10.34 -26.38 -28.64
CA SER A 29 9.49 -25.37 -29.27
C SER A 29 8.42 -24.86 -28.32
N SER A 30 7.84 -25.74 -27.48
CA SER A 30 6.86 -25.36 -26.44
C SER A 30 7.49 -24.48 -25.36
N ILE A 31 8.68 -24.84 -24.89
CA ILE A 31 9.45 -24.05 -23.91
C ILE A 31 9.81 -22.68 -24.51
N MET A 32 10.38 -22.67 -25.72
CA MET A 32 10.80 -21.42 -26.38
C MET A 32 9.63 -20.49 -26.68
N ARG A 33 8.46 -21.03 -27.01
CA ARG A 33 7.24 -20.24 -27.15
C ARG A 33 6.85 -19.58 -25.84
N GLY A 34 6.87 -20.33 -24.72
CA GLY A 34 6.58 -19.81 -23.39
C GLY A 34 7.58 -18.73 -22.96
N VAL A 35 8.86 -18.92 -23.24
CA VAL A 35 9.91 -17.90 -22.99
C VAL A 35 9.67 -16.67 -23.89
N GLY A 36 9.39 -16.89 -25.19
CA GLY A 36 9.13 -15.82 -26.13
C GLY A 36 7.94 -14.95 -25.76
N GLU A 37 6.83 -15.55 -25.30
CA GLU A 37 5.66 -14.81 -24.79
C GLU A 37 5.99 -13.93 -23.59
N ARG A 38 6.81 -14.44 -22.66
CA ARG A 38 7.24 -13.67 -21.45
C ARG A 38 8.29 -12.62 -21.79
N HIS A 39 9.12 -12.87 -22.80
CA HIS A 39 10.17 -11.94 -23.23
C HIS A 39 9.62 -10.72 -23.97
N GLN A 40 8.44 -10.80 -24.57
CA GLN A 40 7.85 -9.67 -25.29
C GLN A 40 7.62 -8.48 -24.38
N THR A 41 7.92 -7.30 -24.90
CA THR A 41 7.62 -6.00 -24.28
C THR A 41 6.83 -5.15 -25.28
N PRO A 42 5.51 -5.37 -25.39
CA PRO A 42 4.72 -4.81 -26.49
C PRO A 42 4.81 -3.30 -26.60
N PHE A 43 4.72 -2.59 -25.48
CA PHE A 43 4.77 -1.14 -25.48
C PHE A 43 6.20 -0.61 -25.68
N PHE A 44 7.18 -1.15 -24.99
CA PHE A 44 8.59 -0.76 -25.17
C PHE A 44 9.08 -1.02 -26.58
N ASN A 45 8.71 -2.15 -27.18
CA ASN A 45 9.07 -2.46 -28.55
C ASN A 45 8.45 -1.47 -29.54
N ALA A 46 7.15 -1.13 -29.37
CA ALA A 46 6.48 -0.14 -30.19
C ALA A 46 7.13 1.26 -30.07
N LEU A 47 7.46 1.67 -28.86
CA LEU A 47 8.14 2.95 -28.59
C LEU A 47 9.54 2.98 -29.20
N ARG A 48 10.29 1.88 -29.12
CA ARG A 48 11.62 1.75 -29.74
C ARG A 48 11.57 1.82 -31.26
N GLU A 49 10.60 1.17 -31.89
CA GLU A 49 10.43 1.24 -33.33
C GLU A 49 9.98 2.65 -33.78
N TYR A 50 9.07 3.27 -33.06
CA TYR A 50 8.71 4.68 -33.28
C TYR A 50 9.94 5.61 -33.21
N ALA A 51 10.79 5.44 -32.21
CA ALA A 51 11.99 6.26 -32.03
C ALA A 51 13.00 6.14 -33.20
N LYS A 52 12.99 5.03 -33.95
CA LYS A 52 13.85 4.83 -35.12
C LYS A 52 13.28 5.43 -36.40
N GLN A 53 11.97 5.65 -36.49
CA GLN A 53 11.34 6.13 -37.72
C GLN A 53 11.72 7.58 -37.99
N PRO A 54 11.96 7.99 -39.26
CA PRO A 54 12.25 9.37 -39.64
C PRO A 54 10.94 10.18 -39.68
N THR A 55 10.40 10.49 -38.49
CA THR A 55 9.11 11.20 -38.37
C THR A 55 9.28 12.71 -38.37
N GLY A 56 8.53 13.40 -39.22
CA GLY A 56 8.32 14.84 -39.15
C GLY A 56 7.39 15.19 -38.01
N VAL A 57 7.78 16.16 -37.19
CA VAL A 57 7.04 16.54 -35.98
C VAL A 57 6.41 17.91 -36.18
N PHE A 58 5.06 17.93 -36.17
CA PHE A 58 4.23 19.14 -36.30
C PHE A 58 3.16 19.21 -35.20
N HIS A 59 3.34 18.47 -34.10
CA HIS A 59 2.50 18.54 -32.90
C HIS A 59 3.05 19.52 -31.86
N ALA A 60 2.28 19.76 -30.78
CA ALA A 60 2.57 20.80 -29.79
C ALA A 60 3.80 20.54 -28.89
N LEU A 61 4.42 19.36 -28.93
CA LEU A 61 5.57 19.05 -28.09
C LEU A 61 6.87 19.60 -28.67
N PRO A 62 7.46 20.68 -28.10
CA PRO A 62 8.58 21.39 -28.72
C PRO A 62 9.92 20.64 -28.64
N LEU A 63 10.00 19.58 -27.84
CA LEU A 63 11.18 18.72 -27.76
C LEU A 63 11.50 18.10 -29.12
N ALA A 64 10.45 17.83 -29.93
CA ALA A 64 10.51 17.50 -31.35
C ALA A 64 11.59 16.44 -31.66
N ARG A 65 11.62 15.32 -30.87
CA ARG A 65 12.61 14.25 -31.02
C ARG A 65 14.05 14.76 -30.86
N ALA A 66 14.31 15.50 -29.82
CA ALA A 66 15.57 16.13 -29.47
C ALA A 66 15.98 17.33 -30.33
N LYS A 67 15.24 17.70 -31.38
CA LYS A 67 15.66 18.80 -32.28
C LYS A 67 15.82 20.14 -31.56
N SER A 68 14.95 20.46 -30.57
CA SER A 68 15.08 21.68 -29.78
C SER A 68 16.36 21.74 -28.95
N ILE A 69 16.86 20.59 -28.50
CA ILE A 69 18.11 20.49 -27.73
C ILE A 69 19.32 20.53 -28.68
N MET A 70 19.27 19.75 -29.76
CA MET A 70 20.36 19.67 -30.75
C MET A 70 20.63 21.02 -31.43
N ASN A 71 19.60 21.84 -31.61
CA ASN A 71 19.71 23.17 -32.21
C ASN A 71 20.07 24.28 -31.18
N SER A 72 20.23 23.93 -29.90
CA SER A 72 20.55 24.90 -28.86
C SER A 72 22.03 24.91 -28.54
N ASN A 73 22.60 26.10 -28.42
CA ASN A 73 23.98 26.29 -27.91
C ASN A 73 24.07 26.21 -26.37
N TRP A 74 22.93 26.13 -25.66
CA TRP A 74 22.89 26.36 -24.20
C TRP A 74 22.52 25.13 -23.38
N ILE A 75 21.86 24.11 -23.98
CA ILE A 75 21.29 22.95 -23.24
C ILE A 75 21.73 21.61 -23.83
N GLY A 76 22.84 21.56 -24.58
CA GLY A 76 23.38 20.34 -25.17
C GLY A 76 23.87 19.31 -24.13
N ASP A 77 24.23 19.77 -22.94
CA ASP A 77 24.58 18.94 -21.79
C ASP A 77 23.46 17.97 -21.34
N LEU A 78 22.21 18.38 -21.50
CA LEU A 78 21.04 17.53 -21.23
C LEU A 78 21.04 16.28 -22.14
N LEU A 79 21.35 16.47 -23.43
CA LEU A 79 21.45 15.36 -24.41
C LEU A 79 22.65 14.46 -24.11
N GLN A 80 23.78 15.06 -23.70
CA GLN A 80 24.98 14.29 -23.34
C GLN A 80 24.75 13.42 -22.11
N PHE A 81 24.04 13.95 -21.12
CA PHE A 81 23.79 13.25 -19.86
C PHE A 81 22.78 12.10 -20.01
N TYR A 82 21.65 12.33 -20.66
CA TYR A 82 20.58 11.33 -20.77
C TYR A 82 20.66 10.43 -22.01
N GLY A 83 21.42 10.83 -23.04
CA GLY A 83 21.48 10.16 -24.32
C GLY A 83 20.30 10.50 -25.25
N SER A 84 20.51 10.34 -26.55
CA SER A 84 19.53 10.72 -27.58
C SER A 84 18.23 9.91 -27.52
N ASN A 85 18.28 8.65 -27.15
CA ASN A 85 17.13 7.75 -27.19
C ASN A 85 15.99 8.20 -26.25
N LEU A 86 16.32 8.82 -25.12
CA LEU A 86 15.31 9.37 -24.21
C LEU A 86 14.42 10.39 -24.92
N PHE A 87 15.03 11.28 -25.69
CA PHE A 87 14.36 12.39 -26.37
C PHE A 87 13.74 11.97 -27.72
N MET A 88 14.34 10.96 -28.38
CA MET A 88 13.78 10.38 -29.61
C MET A 88 12.47 9.63 -29.35
N ALA A 89 12.28 9.12 -28.14
CA ALA A 89 11.06 8.45 -27.69
C ALA A 89 9.94 9.42 -27.27
N GLU A 90 10.21 10.73 -27.23
CA GLU A 90 9.21 11.73 -26.90
C GLU A 90 8.24 11.96 -28.05
N THR A 91 6.95 11.78 -27.82
CA THR A 91 5.92 11.84 -28.86
C THR A 91 4.54 12.23 -28.30
N SER A 92 3.63 12.62 -29.19
CA SER A 92 2.22 12.78 -28.86
C SER A 92 1.53 11.41 -28.68
N THR A 93 0.60 11.32 -27.73
CA THR A 93 -0.03 10.07 -27.26
C THR A 93 -0.73 9.23 -28.32
N THR A 94 -1.22 9.84 -29.41
CA THR A 94 -2.07 9.17 -30.40
C THR A 94 -1.38 8.92 -31.74
N SER A 95 -0.10 9.27 -31.88
CA SER A 95 0.63 9.18 -33.14
C SER A 95 1.53 7.96 -33.18
N GLY A 96 1.79 7.46 -34.40
CA GLY A 96 2.84 6.46 -34.64
C GLY A 96 2.56 5.05 -34.12
N GLY A 97 1.31 4.67 -33.90
CA GLY A 97 0.92 3.33 -33.46
C GLY A 97 1.10 3.09 -31.95
N LEU A 98 1.25 4.17 -31.17
CA LEU A 98 1.28 4.13 -29.71
C LEU A 98 -0.11 4.43 -29.17
N ASP A 99 -0.46 3.80 -28.04
CA ASP A 99 -1.77 3.95 -27.40
C ASP A 99 -1.88 5.18 -26.52
N SER A 100 -3.13 5.63 -26.30
CA SER A 100 -3.46 6.46 -25.16
C SER A 100 -3.45 5.64 -23.87
N LEU A 101 -2.87 6.18 -22.78
CA LEU A 101 -2.91 5.54 -21.47
C LEU A 101 -4.34 5.47 -20.92
N LEU A 102 -5.18 6.44 -21.27
CA LEU A 102 -6.55 6.55 -20.78
C LEU A 102 -7.51 5.57 -21.45
N ALA A 103 -7.26 5.20 -22.71
CA ALA A 103 -8.05 4.24 -23.47
C ALA A 103 -7.14 3.35 -24.32
N PRO A 104 -6.37 2.42 -23.72
CA PRO A 104 -5.42 1.59 -24.44
C PRO A 104 -6.11 0.52 -25.28
N ILE A 105 -5.76 0.41 -26.56
CA ILE A 105 -6.32 -0.57 -27.50
C ILE A 105 -5.27 -1.42 -28.19
N GLY A 106 -4.01 -1.02 -28.23
CA GLY A 106 -2.90 -1.63 -28.96
C GLY A 106 -1.76 -2.12 -28.05
N PRO A 107 -0.52 -1.65 -28.25
CA PRO A 107 0.65 -2.17 -27.54
C PRO A 107 0.61 -1.93 -26.02
N LEU A 108 0.04 -0.82 -25.56
CA LEU A 108 -0.09 -0.54 -24.13
C LEU A 108 -1.09 -1.46 -23.45
N LYS A 109 -2.24 -1.73 -24.11
CA LYS A 109 -3.20 -2.74 -23.64
C LYS A 109 -2.54 -4.10 -23.48
N LYS A 110 -1.78 -4.55 -24.49
CA LYS A 110 -1.05 -5.82 -24.44
C LYS A 110 -0.01 -5.86 -23.33
N ALA A 111 0.67 -4.74 -23.07
CA ALA A 111 1.61 -4.63 -21.94
C ALA A 111 0.91 -4.74 -20.59
N GLN A 112 -0.25 -4.10 -20.41
CA GLN A 112 -1.07 -4.21 -19.20
C GLN A 112 -1.64 -5.63 -19.00
N GLU A 113 -2.07 -6.30 -20.06
CA GLU A 113 -2.52 -7.71 -20.03
C GLU A 113 -1.36 -8.65 -19.66
N SER A 114 -0.16 -8.40 -20.19
CA SER A 114 1.04 -9.15 -19.82
C SER A 114 1.41 -8.92 -18.34
N ALA A 115 1.25 -7.69 -17.84
CA ALA A 115 1.45 -7.39 -16.44
C ALA A 115 0.39 -8.07 -15.54
N ALA A 116 -0.88 -8.07 -15.94
CA ALA A 116 -1.93 -8.78 -15.22
C ALA A 116 -1.59 -10.27 -15.06
N ARG A 117 -1.14 -10.92 -16.13
CA ARG A 117 -0.67 -12.32 -16.07
C ARG A 117 0.52 -12.48 -15.12
N ALA A 118 1.54 -11.61 -15.22
CA ALA A 118 2.76 -11.72 -14.42
C ALA A 118 2.51 -11.58 -12.92
N TYR A 119 1.60 -10.69 -12.53
CA TYR A 119 1.26 -10.42 -11.14
C TYR A 119 0.04 -11.21 -10.62
N GLY A 120 -0.53 -12.10 -11.43
CA GLY A 120 -1.67 -12.93 -11.07
C GLY A 120 -2.97 -12.15 -10.90
N ALA A 121 -3.12 -11.02 -11.57
CA ALA A 121 -4.32 -10.19 -11.57
C ALA A 121 -5.25 -10.48 -12.75
N ARG A 122 -6.51 -10.10 -12.68
CA ARG A 122 -7.43 -10.10 -13.84
C ARG A 122 -7.26 -8.87 -14.72
N LYS A 123 -6.97 -7.72 -14.10
CA LYS A 123 -6.71 -6.45 -14.79
C LYS A 123 -5.53 -5.75 -14.12
N THR A 124 -4.72 -5.09 -14.93
CA THR A 124 -3.64 -4.22 -14.46
C THR A 124 -3.68 -2.91 -15.21
N PHE A 125 -3.49 -1.80 -14.49
CA PHE A 125 -3.45 -0.46 -15.02
C PHE A 125 -2.09 0.16 -14.68
N PHE A 126 -1.41 0.72 -15.68
CA PHE A 126 -0.16 1.43 -15.45
C PHE A 126 -0.42 2.85 -14.96
N VAL A 127 0.38 3.30 -14.01
CA VAL A 127 0.28 4.63 -13.41
C VAL A 127 1.64 5.32 -13.46
N THR A 128 1.68 6.54 -13.98
CA THR A 128 2.92 7.33 -14.17
C THR A 128 3.18 8.34 -13.06
N ASN A 129 2.28 8.50 -12.11
CA ASN A 129 2.39 9.48 -11.02
C ASN A 129 2.52 8.84 -9.64
N GLY A 130 3.08 7.62 -9.59
CA GLY A 130 3.33 6.89 -8.36
C GLY A 130 2.08 6.29 -7.71
N THR A 131 2.30 5.42 -6.73
CA THR A 131 1.22 4.77 -5.99
C THR A 131 0.33 5.77 -5.24
N SER A 132 0.83 6.98 -4.96
CA SER A 132 -0.02 8.05 -4.40
C SER A 132 -1.21 8.38 -5.29
N ASN A 133 -1.06 8.33 -6.62
CA ASN A 133 -2.17 8.49 -7.55
C ASN A 133 -2.94 7.17 -7.73
N ALA A 134 -2.25 6.03 -7.79
CA ALA A 134 -2.91 4.73 -7.85
C ALA A 134 -3.92 4.54 -6.71
N ASN A 135 -3.53 4.87 -5.49
CA ASN A 135 -4.41 4.82 -4.31
C ASN A 135 -5.64 5.73 -4.45
N LYS A 136 -5.45 6.95 -4.93
CA LYS A 136 -6.56 7.90 -5.15
C LYS A 136 -7.53 7.41 -6.23
N ILE A 137 -7.00 6.85 -7.32
CA ILE A 137 -7.82 6.28 -8.40
C ILE A 137 -8.73 5.17 -7.83
N VAL A 138 -8.15 4.21 -7.10
CA VAL A 138 -8.93 3.09 -6.55
C VAL A 138 -9.97 3.57 -5.54
N VAL A 139 -9.60 4.47 -4.63
CA VAL A 139 -10.52 5.00 -3.63
C VAL A 139 -11.66 5.75 -4.32
N GLN A 140 -11.37 6.66 -5.25
CA GLN A 140 -12.41 7.44 -5.94
C GLN A 140 -13.33 6.56 -6.80
N ALA A 141 -12.79 5.50 -7.41
CA ALA A 141 -13.59 4.57 -8.22
C ALA A 141 -14.58 3.73 -7.41
N LEU A 142 -14.23 3.38 -6.17
CA LEU A 142 -14.95 2.37 -5.39
C LEU A 142 -15.78 2.95 -4.25
N VAL A 143 -15.46 4.18 -3.81
CA VAL A 143 -16.04 4.82 -2.63
C VAL A 143 -16.88 6.01 -3.06
N ARG A 144 -18.09 6.09 -2.57
CA ARG A 144 -19.02 7.21 -2.77
C ARG A 144 -18.99 8.15 -1.57
N PRO A 145 -19.44 9.40 -1.72
CA PRO A 145 -19.69 10.26 -0.57
C PRO A 145 -20.51 9.54 0.50
N ASP A 146 -20.12 9.68 1.74
CA ASP A 146 -20.73 9.06 2.92
C ASP A 146 -20.60 7.53 3.07
N ASP A 147 -19.97 6.82 2.12
CA ASP A 147 -19.52 5.46 2.37
C ASP A 147 -18.47 5.43 3.49
N ILE A 148 -18.48 4.38 4.29
CA ILE A 148 -17.51 4.19 5.37
C ILE A 148 -16.34 3.36 4.87
N VAL A 149 -15.12 3.85 5.13
CA VAL A 149 -13.88 3.14 4.83
C VAL A 149 -13.13 2.82 6.11
N LEU A 150 -12.85 1.54 6.32
CA LEU A 150 -11.97 1.08 7.39
C LEU A 150 -10.54 1.17 6.88
N VAL A 151 -9.69 1.94 7.56
CA VAL A 151 -8.32 2.20 7.11
C VAL A 151 -7.33 2.17 8.26
N ASP A 152 -6.15 1.56 8.06
CA ASP A 152 -5.11 1.61 9.08
C ASP A 152 -4.67 3.06 9.34
N ARG A 153 -4.50 3.41 10.63
CA ARG A 153 -4.24 4.78 11.04
C ARG A 153 -2.88 5.29 10.59
N ASN A 154 -1.90 4.40 10.46
CA ASN A 154 -0.53 4.70 10.04
C ASN A 154 -0.29 4.44 8.54
N CYS A 155 -1.35 4.44 7.73
CA CYS A 155 -1.26 4.33 6.28
C CYS A 155 -0.56 5.55 5.65
N HIS A 156 -0.13 5.38 4.40
CA HIS A 156 0.49 6.47 3.65
C HIS A 156 -0.48 7.64 3.43
N LYS A 157 0.01 8.87 3.52
CA LYS A 157 -0.80 10.11 3.37
C LYS A 157 -1.71 10.16 2.15
N SER A 158 -1.38 9.47 1.07
CA SER A 158 -2.22 9.44 -0.15
C SER A 158 -3.60 8.85 0.07
N HIS A 159 -3.74 7.93 1.03
CA HIS A 159 -5.03 7.37 1.40
C HIS A 159 -5.93 8.41 2.06
N HIS A 160 -5.40 9.14 3.03
CA HIS A 160 -6.16 10.21 3.69
C HIS A 160 -6.65 11.25 2.69
N TYR A 161 -5.79 11.71 1.78
CA TYR A 161 -6.20 12.65 0.72
C TYR A 161 -7.18 12.03 -0.28
N GLY A 162 -7.02 10.75 -0.62
CA GLY A 162 -7.98 10.03 -1.46
C GLY A 162 -9.37 9.98 -0.82
N LEU A 163 -9.44 9.70 0.47
CA LEU A 163 -10.69 9.65 1.26
C LEU A 163 -11.34 11.04 1.40
N VAL A 164 -10.54 12.10 1.59
CA VAL A 164 -11.02 13.50 1.57
C VAL A 164 -11.67 13.82 0.22
N LEU A 165 -11.01 13.48 -0.90
CA LEU A 165 -11.52 13.77 -2.24
C LEU A 165 -12.78 12.96 -2.56
N ALA A 166 -12.82 11.69 -2.20
CA ALA A 166 -14.00 10.83 -2.40
C ALA A 166 -15.19 11.20 -1.52
N GLY A 167 -14.99 11.99 -0.46
CA GLY A 167 -16.05 12.34 0.50
C GLY A 167 -16.41 11.20 1.45
N ALA A 168 -15.50 10.26 1.66
CA ALA A 168 -15.71 9.13 2.54
C ALA A 168 -15.77 9.52 4.01
N GLN A 169 -16.51 8.73 4.79
CA GLN A 169 -16.36 8.67 6.23
C GLN A 169 -15.25 7.68 6.57
N VAL A 170 -14.38 8.07 7.50
CA VAL A 170 -13.19 7.29 7.82
C VAL A 170 -13.33 6.70 9.21
N ALA A 171 -13.25 5.37 9.29
CA ALA A 171 -13.08 4.66 10.56
C ALA A 171 -11.65 4.14 10.63
N TYR A 172 -10.86 4.77 11.49
CA TYR A 172 -9.48 4.36 11.67
C TYR A 172 -9.37 3.08 12.47
N LEU A 173 -8.50 2.20 11.99
CA LEU A 173 -8.12 0.95 12.63
C LEU A 173 -6.76 1.15 13.30
N ASP A 174 -6.69 0.85 14.58
CA ASP A 174 -5.47 1.01 15.37
C ASP A 174 -4.56 -0.21 15.19
N SER A 175 -3.32 0.06 14.81
CA SER A 175 -2.26 -0.92 14.81
C SER A 175 -1.74 -1.14 16.24
N TYR A 176 -1.29 -2.34 16.57
CA TYR A 176 -0.69 -2.57 17.88
C TYR A 176 0.60 -1.76 18.05
N PRO A 177 0.83 -1.20 19.26
CA PRO A 177 2.04 -0.42 19.50
C PRO A 177 3.27 -1.30 19.69
N LEU A 178 4.42 -0.79 19.25
CA LEU A 178 5.76 -1.33 19.51
C LEU A 178 6.56 -0.23 20.22
N ASP A 179 6.16 0.06 21.48
CA ASP A 179 6.65 1.19 22.27
C ASP A 179 8.18 1.16 22.41
N GLU A 180 8.76 -0.03 22.61
CA GLU A 180 10.22 -0.21 22.73
C GLU A 180 10.98 0.36 21.54
N TYR A 181 10.37 0.41 20.36
CA TYR A 181 11.01 0.86 19.12
C TYR A 181 10.40 2.16 18.55
N SER A 182 9.50 2.80 19.29
CA SER A 182 8.78 4.00 18.84
C SER A 182 8.14 3.83 17.46
N MET A 183 7.45 2.72 17.22
CA MET A 183 6.78 2.41 15.97
C MET A 183 5.48 1.64 16.18
N TYR A 184 4.59 1.68 15.19
CA TYR A 184 3.37 0.87 15.17
C TYR A 184 3.59 -0.40 14.35
N GLY A 185 2.93 -1.48 14.75
CA GLY A 185 2.88 -2.75 14.03
C GLY A 185 1.82 -2.77 12.92
N ALA A 186 0.97 -3.77 12.95
CA ALA A 186 -0.14 -3.97 12.01
C ALA A 186 -1.49 -3.95 12.75
N VAL A 187 -2.59 -3.87 12.01
CA VAL A 187 -3.94 -3.90 12.57
C VAL A 187 -4.37 -5.34 12.84
N PRO A 188 -4.64 -5.75 14.07
CA PRO A 188 -5.11 -7.09 14.38
C PRO A 188 -6.45 -7.40 13.69
N LEU A 189 -6.60 -8.59 13.14
CA LEU A 189 -7.85 -9.02 12.52
C LEU A 189 -9.03 -8.96 13.49
N ARG A 190 -8.77 -9.26 14.78
CA ARG A 190 -9.77 -9.11 15.84
C ARG A 190 -10.30 -7.67 15.93
N HIS A 191 -9.45 -6.66 15.70
CA HIS A 191 -9.86 -5.25 15.70
C HIS A 191 -10.71 -4.93 14.47
N ILE A 192 -10.36 -5.42 13.29
CA ILE A 192 -11.15 -5.24 12.06
C ILE A 192 -12.55 -5.86 12.25
N LYS A 193 -12.61 -7.08 12.77
CA LYS A 193 -13.88 -7.77 13.08
C LYS A 193 -14.72 -6.97 14.09
N ARG A 194 -14.11 -6.50 15.19
CA ARG A 194 -14.80 -5.68 16.20
C ARG A 194 -15.43 -4.45 15.55
N THR A 195 -14.68 -3.73 14.74
CA THR A 195 -15.17 -2.52 14.06
C THR A 195 -16.36 -2.84 13.14
N LEU A 196 -16.29 -3.93 12.37
CA LEU A 196 -17.43 -4.37 11.53
C LEU A 196 -18.67 -4.72 12.40
N LEU A 197 -18.48 -5.36 13.55
CA LEU A 197 -19.56 -5.70 14.47
C LEU A 197 -20.18 -4.44 15.11
N ASP A 198 -19.37 -3.43 15.44
CA ASP A 198 -19.87 -2.15 15.96
C ASP A 198 -20.76 -1.45 14.93
N PHE A 199 -20.37 -1.42 13.65
CA PHE A 199 -21.20 -0.92 12.56
C PHE A 199 -22.46 -1.77 12.34
N ARG A 200 -22.39 -3.08 12.55
CA ARG A 200 -23.57 -3.97 12.50
C ARG A 200 -24.56 -3.61 13.60
N LYS A 201 -24.07 -3.42 14.83
CA LYS A 201 -24.92 -3.00 15.97
C LYS A 201 -25.51 -1.60 15.80
N ALA A 202 -24.75 -0.71 15.19
CA ALA A 202 -25.23 0.64 14.85
C ALA A 202 -26.23 0.66 13.67
N GLY A 203 -26.47 -0.47 12.99
CA GLY A 203 -27.33 -0.55 11.81
C GLY A 203 -26.77 0.08 10.54
N THR A 204 -25.46 0.38 10.52
CA THR A 204 -24.79 1.10 9.44
C THR A 204 -23.74 0.25 8.69
N LEU A 205 -23.72 -1.07 8.93
CA LEU A 205 -22.78 -1.99 8.26
C LEU A 205 -22.92 -1.96 6.72
N ASN A 206 -24.09 -1.69 6.19
CA ASN A 206 -24.35 -1.56 4.75
C ASN A 206 -23.56 -0.41 4.11
N ARG A 207 -23.18 0.61 4.89
CA ARG A 207 -22.38 1.77 4.45
C ARG A 207 -20.87 1.47 4.44
N VAL A 208 -20.42 0.42 5.14
CA VAL A 208 -19.02 0.01 5.11
C VAL A 208 -18.70 -0.56 3.74
N ARG A 209 -17.90 0.15 2.96
CA ARG A 209 -17.61 -0.19 1.56
C ARG A 209 -16.27 -0.87 1.38
N LEU A 210 -15.22 -0.36 2.02
CA LEU A 210 -13.84 -0.69 1.73
C LEU A 210 -13.07 -0.94 3.02
N VAL A 211 -12.23 -1.97 3.03
CA VAL A 211 -11.11 -2.15 3.96
C VAL A 211 -9.82 -1.87 3.22
N LEU A 212 -9.04 -0.92 3.74
CA LEU A 212 -7.80 -0.45 3.16
C LEU A 212 -6.67 -0.66 4.17
N LEU A 213 -5.71 -1.53 3.83
CA LEU A 213 -4.60 -1.90 4.71
C LEU A 213 -3.27 -1.85 3.95
N THR A 214 -2.19 -1.52 4.66
CA THR A 214 -0.83 -1.46 4.11
C THR A 214 -0.15 -2.82 4.27
N ASN A 215 0.07 -3.52 3.16
CA ASN A 215 0.72 -4.84 3.09
C ASN A 215 1.93 -4.82 2.12
N CYS A 216 3.21 -4.94 2.53
CA CYS A 216 3.66 -5.01 3.90
C CYS A 216 3.84 -3.59 4.49
N THR A 217 3.83 -3.49 5.81
CA THR A 217 4.12 -2.23 6.49
C THR A 217 5.54 -1.76 6.18
N PHE A 218 5.86 -0.51 6.49
CA PHE A 218 7.20 0.04 6.21
C PHE A 218 8.30 -0.78 6.92
N ASP A 219 8.01 -1.28 8.11
CA ASP A 219 8.95 -2.06 8.94
C ASP A 219 8.96 -3.57 8.62
N GLY A 220 8.14 -3.99 7.67
CA GLY A 220 8.18 -5.35 7.14
C GLY A 220 7.19 -6.32 7.77
N ILE A 221 6.12 -5.84 8.40
CA ILE A 221 5.06 -6.71 8.90
C ILE A 221 4.09 -7.01 7.76
N VAL A 222 3.80 -8.28 7.55
CA VAL A 222 3.00 -8.80 6.44
C VAL A 222 1.77 -9.51 6.99
N TYR A 223 0.60 -9.18 6.50
CA TYR A 223 -0.69 -9.77 6.87
C TYR A 223 -0.85 -11.20 6.32
N ASP A 224 -1.63 -12.02 7.01
CA ASP A 224 -2.32 -13.16 6.38
C ASP A 224 -3.55 -12.61 5.62
N VAL A 225 -3.30 -12.21 4.38
CA VAL A 225 -4.27 -11.54 3.51
C VAL A 225 -5.50 -12.41 3.25
N GLU A 226 -5.30 -13.70 3.03
CA GLU A 226 -6.39 -14.66 2.79
C GLU A 226 -7.31 -14.74 4.01
N ARG A 227 -6.74 -14.90 5.21
CA ARG A 227 -7.49 -14.97 6.46
C ARG A 227 -8.27 -13.69 6.74
N VAL A 228 -7.64 -12.52 6.56
CA VAL A 228 -8.32 -11.22 6.72
C VAL A 228 -9.52 -11.13 5.81
N MET A 229 -9.37 -11.44 4.53
CA MET A 229 -10.47 -11.38 3.57
C MET A 229 -11.57 -12.38 3.90
N MET A 230 -11.24 -13.64 4.20
CA MET A 230 -12.22 -14.66 4.53
C MET A 230 -13.07 -14.29 5.74
N GLU A 231 -12.44 -13.91 6.85
CA GLU A 231 -13.18 -13.63 8.10
C GLU A 231 -13.99 -12.33 7.99
N CYS A 232 -13.52 -11.33 7.26
CA CYS A 232 -14.28 -10.12 6.98
C CYS A 232 -15.48 -10.39 6.04
N LEU A 233 -15.32 -11.18 4.98
CA LEU A 233 -16.39 -11.56 4.06
C LEU A 233 -17.47 -12.43 4.74
N ALA A 234 -17.13 -13.16 5.80
CA ALA A 234 -18.11 -13.87 6.61
C ALA A 234 -19.08 -12.92 7.34
N ILE A 235 -18.58 -11.73 7.75
CA ILE A 235 -19.40 -10.71 8.43
C ILE A 235 -20.12 -9.81 7.40
N LYS A 236 -19.44 -9.42 6.33
CA LYS A 236 -19.95 -8.56 5.24
C LYS A 236 -19.53 -9.10 3.88
N PRO A 237 -20.39 -9.88 3.22
CA PRO A 237 -20.04 -10.66 2.03
C PRO A 237 -19.67 -9.84 0.77
N ASP A 238 -20.08 -8.59 0.68
CA ASP A 238 -19.85 -7.67 -0.45
C ASP A 238 -18.73 -6.64 -0.19
N LEU A 239 -17.91 -6.86 0.83
CA LEU A 239 -16.84 -5.97 1.21
C LEU A 239 -15.74 -5.93 0.13
N VAL A 240 -15.23 -4.74 -0.15
CA VAL A 240 -14.13 -4.52 -1.08
C VAL A 240 -12.81 -4.36 -0.29
N PHE A 241 -11.72 -4.86 -0.85
CA PHE A 241 -10.39 -4.74 -0.22
C PHE A 241 -9.44 -3.97 -1.13
N LEU A 242 -8.67 -3.06 -0.53
CA LEU A 242 -7.52 -2.42 -1.14
C LEU A 242 -6.28 -2.71 -0.28
N TRP A 243 -5.33 -3.41 -0.85
CA TRP A 243 -4.02 -3.67 -0.26
C TRP A 243 -3.00 -2.70 -0.84
N ASP A 244 -2.50 -1.79 0.00
CA ASP A 244 -1.36 -0.95 -0.39
C ASP A 244 -0.08 -1.80 -0.29
N GLU A 245 0.31 -2.37 -1.42
CA GLU A 245 1.51 -3.19 -1.60
C GLU A 245 2.65 -2.38 -2.24
N ALA A 246 2.68 -1.05 -2.00
CA ALA A 246 3.70 -0.16 -2.57
C ALA A 246 5.14 -0.60 -2.26
N TRP A 247 5.36 -1.30 -1.17
CA TRP A 247 6.65 -1.84 -0.77
C TRP A 247 6.78 -3.36 -0.97
N PHE A 248 5.80 -4.01 -1.60
CA PHE A 248 5.69 -5.47 -1.63
C PHE A 248 5.51 -6.04 -3.05
N ALA A 249 5.71 -5.25 -4.11
CA ALA A 249 5.54 -5.69 -5.50
C ALA A 249 6.42 -6.90 -5.87
N PHE A 250 7.59 -7.06 -5.25
CA PHE A 250 8.49 -8.19 -5.48
C PHE A 250 7.94 -9.53 -4.96
N ALA A 251 6.99 -9.50 -4.03
CA ALA A 251 6.45 -10.68 -3.37
C ALA A 251 5.81 -11.68 -4.36
N CYS A 252 5.25 -11.21 -5.47
CA CYS A 252 4.69 -12.06 -6.52
C CYS A 252 5.71 -13.05 -7.13
N CYS A 253 7.01 -12.73 -7.04
CA CYS A 253 8.07 -13.50 -7.67
C CYS A 253 8.51 -14.72 -6.85
N HIS A 254 8.19 -14.76 -5.54
CA HIS A 254 8.67 -15.81 -4.66
C HIS A 254 7.51 -16.63 -4.06
N PRO A 255 7.57 -17.98 -4.07
CA PRO A 255 6.45 -18.84 -3.70
C PRO A 255 5.95 -18.64 -2.25
N VAL A 256 6.85 -18.38 -1.30
CA VAL A 256 6.46 -18.12 0.10
C VAL A 256 5.79 -16.76 0.23
N TYR A 257 6.41 -15.71 -0.32
CA TYR A 257 5.87 -14.35 -0.24
C TYR A 257 4.54 -14.19 -0.96
N ARG A 258 4.40 -14.83 -2.13
CA ARG A 258 3.21 -14.75 -2.99
C ARG A 258 1.93 -15.13 -2.25
N GLN A 259 2.00 -16.09 -1.32
CA GLN A 259 0.85 -16.57 -0.55
C GLN A 259 0.18 -15.45 0.27
N ARG A 260 0.91 -14.37 0.58
CA ARG A 260 0.41 -13.26 1.38
C ARG A 260 0.20 -11.96 0.56
N THR A 261 0.11 -12.07 -0.78
CA THR A 261 -0.23 -10.92 -1.65
C THR A 261 -1.72 -10.85 -1.89
N GLY A 262 -2.23 -9.62 -2.11
CA GLY A 262 -3.65 -9.39 -2.40
C GLY A 262 -4.16 -10.16 -3.61
N MET A 263 -3.38 -10.19 -4.70
CA MET A 263 -3.81 -10.84 -5.95
C MET A 263 -3.81 -12.37 -5.85
N ALA A 264 -2.78 -12.98 -5.26
CA ALA A 264 -2.74 -14.45 -5.12
C ALA A 264 -3.83 -14.95 -4.16
N SER A 265 -4.05 -14.24 -3.04
CA SER A 265 -5.13 -14.56 -2.10
C SER A 265 -6.52 -14.38 -2.73
N ALA A 266 -6.72 -13.32 -3.53
CA ALA A 266 -7.97 -13.09 -4.25
C ALA A 266 -8.25 -14.19 -5.28
N LYS A 267 -7.23 -14.58 -6.06
CA LYS A 267 -7.32 -15.69 -7.01
C LYS A 267 -7.72 -16.97 -6.30
N LYS A 268 -7.01 -17.31 -5.22
CA LYS A 268 -7.28 -18.52 -4.43
C LYS A 268 -8.72 -18.54 -3.89
N LEU A 269 -9.19 -17.45 -3.30
CA LEU A 269 -10.56 -17.35 -2.81
C LEU A 269 -11.58 -17.50 -3.93
N PHE A 270 -11.36 -16.86 -5.07
CA PHE A 270 -12.26 -16.93 -6.20
C PHE A 270 -12.37 -18.35 -6.78
N GLU A 271 -11.26 -19.08 -6.84
CA GLU A 271 -11.22 -20.46 -7.31
C GLU A 271 -11.78 -21.45 -6.27
N MET A 272 -11.55 -21.21 -4.99
CA MET A 272 -11.96 -22.08 -3.88
C MET A 272 -13.45 -21.99 -3.54
N LEU A 273 -14.01 -20.77 -3.48
CA LEU A 273 -15.39 -20.56 -3.01
C LEU A 273 -16.46 -21.38 -3.76
N PRO A 274 -16.42 -21.56 -5.10
CA PRO A 274 -17.42 -22.30 -5.84
C PRO A 274 -17.22 -23.84 -5.80
N THR A 275 -16.17 -24.35 -5.13
CA THR A 275 -15.89 -25.79 -5.13
C THR A 275 -16.82 -26.58 -4.20
N PRO A 276 -17.14 -27.85 -4.53
CA PRO A 276 -17.91 -28.73 -3.67
C PRO A 276 -17.27 -28.93 -2.30
N GLU A 277 -15.93 -29.06 -2.25
CA GLU A 277 -15.15 -29.25 -1.03
C GLU A 277 -15.32 -28.05 -0.08
N TYR A 278 -15.35 -26.82 -0.64
CA TYR A 278 -15.58 -25.64 0.17
C TYR A 278 -17.03 -25.57 0.66
N ALA A 279 -18.01 -25.97 -0.17
CA ALA A 279 -19.40 -26.03 0.24
C ALA A 279 -19.62 -27.02 1.41
N GLU A 280 -18.97 -28.18 1.40
CA GLU A 280 -18.97 -29.14 2.50
C GLU A 280 -18.31 -28.58 3.77
N ARG A 281 -17.13 -27.95 3.62
CA ARG A 281 -16.46 -27.26 4.71
C ARG A 281 -17.35 -26.18 5.34
N TYR A 282 -18.05 -25.40 4.52
CA TYR A 282 -18.98 -24.36 5.00
C TYR A 282 -20.19 -24.97 5.71
N ALA A 283 -20.75 -26.07 5.18
CA ALA A 283 -21.85 -26.78 5.83
C ALA A 283 -21.45 -27.31 7.21
N THR A 284 -20.25 -27.87 7.34
CA THR A 284 -19.67 -28.32 8.62
C THR A 284 -19.48 -27.14 9.58
N PHE A 285 -18.94 -26.03 9.11
CA PHE A 285 -18.81 -24.79 9.91
C PHE A 285 -20.18 -24.32 10.42
N LYS A 286 -21.20 -24.29 9.57
CA LYS A 286 -22.56 -23.87 9.92
C LYS A 286 -23.23 -24.77 10.96
N GLN A 287 -22.90 -26.07 10.99
CA GLN A 287 -23.37 -26.98 12.04
C GLN A 287 -22.74 -26.64 13.41
N GLY A 288 -21.49 -26.23 13.42
CA GLY A 288 -20.73 -25.85 14.64
C GLY A 288 -20.90 -24.39 15.07
N PHE A 289 -21.49 -23.53 14.20
CA PHE A 289 -21.63 -22.09 14.45
C PHE A 289 -23.06 -21.63 14.09
N SER A 290 -23.93 -21.61 15.12
CA SER A 290 -25.38 -21.33 15.01
C SER A 290 -25.72 -19.83 14.91
N ASP A 291 -26.98 -19.52 14.65
CA ASP A 291 -27.48 -18.13 14.66
C ASP A 291 -27.33 -17.47 16.03
N LYS A 292 -27.33 -18.22 17.14
CA LYS A 292 -27.03 -17.70 18.48
C LYS A 292 -25.57 -17.26 18.59
N ASP A 293 -24.66 -17.99 17.96
CA ASP A 293 -23.24 -17.65 17.95
C ASP A 293 -22.97 -16.39 17.15
N TRP A 294 -23.76 -16.13 16.08
CA TRP A 294 -23.72 -14.87 15.35
C TRP A 294 -24.24 -13.66 16.14
N ALA A 295 -24.97 -13.87 17.23
CA ALA A 295 -25.40 -12.81 18.16
C ALA A 295 -24.37 -12.53 19.27
N ASP A 296 -23.39 -13.42 19.46
CA ASP A 296 -22.31 -13.31 20.44
C ASP A 296 -21.04 -12.78 19.81
N ASP A 297 -20.70 -11.52 20.06
CA ASP A 297 -19.52 -10.89 19.53
C ASP A 297 -18.22 -11.59 19.95
N ASP A 298 -18.11 -12.01 21.21
CA ASP A 298 -16.89 -12.63 21.70
C ASP A 298 -16.65 -13.98 21.00
N LYS A 299 -17.72 -14.69 20.71
CA LYS A 299 -17.62 -15.91 19.93
C LYS A 299 -17.18 -15.65 18.49
N ILE A 300 -17.74 -14.64 17.82
CA ILE A 300 -17.33 -14.20 16.48
C ILE A 300 -15.85 -13.80 16.47
N LEU A 301 -15.43 -13.00 17.44
CA LEU A 301 -14.06 -12.49 17.53
C LEU A 301 -13.02 -13.59 17.73
N ASN A 302 -13.37 -14.66 18.46
CA ASN A 302 -12.46 -15.75 18.80
C ASN A 302 -12.56 -16.97 17.86
N THR A 303 -13.49 -16.94 16.89
CA THR A 303 -13.67 -18.02 15.91
C THR A 303 -13.01 -17.67 14.59
N ARG A 304 -12.35 -18.63 13.95
CA ARG A 304 -11.94 -18.53 12.55
C ARG A 304 -13.16 -18.63 11.67
N LEU A 305 -13.63 -17.50 11.18
CA LEU A 305 -14.83 -17.42 10.34
C LEU A 305 -14.52 -17.81 8.90
N ILE A 306 -15.50 -18.43 8.25
CA ILE A 306 -15.45 -18.67 6.80
C ILE A 306 -16.72 -18.12 6.14
N PRO A 307 -16.62 -17.47 4.98
CA PRO A 307 -17.73 -16.82 4.33
C PRO A 307 -18.70 -17.82 3.67
N ASP A 308 -19.96 -17.42 3.58
CA ASP A 308 -20.97 -18.13 2.80
C ASP A 308 -20.63 -18.08 1.31
N PRO A 309 -20.33 -19.22 0.65
CA PRO A 309 -19.94 -19.23 -0.76
C PRO A 309 -21.00 -18.69 -1.72
N ALA A 310 -22.29 -18.76 -1.34
CA ALA A 310 -23.38 -18.24 -2.16
C ALA A 310 -23.47 -16.70 -2.11
N LYS A 311 -22.92 -16.06 -1.08
CA LYS A 311 -23.04 -14.62 -0.86
C LYS A 311 -21.74 -13.87 -1.05
N ALA A 312 -20.61 -14.49 -0.72
CA ALA A 312 -19.30 -13.84 -0.75
C ALA A 312 -18.92 -13.39 -2.16
N ARG A 313 -18.41 -12.17 -2.26
CA ARG A 313 -17.95 -11.56 -3.51
C ARG A 313 -16.48 -11.20 -3.39
N VAL A 314 -15.65 -11.75 -4.27
CA VAL A 314 -14.21 -11.46 -4.30
C VAL A 314 -13.98 -10.18 -5.10
N ARG A 315 -13.71 -9.09 -4.39
CA ARG A 315 -13.49 -7.75 -4.93
C ARG A 315 -12.25 -7.14 -4.30
N VAL A 316 -11.09 -7.33 -4.93
CA VAL A 316 -9.78 -7.04 -4.35
C VAL A 316 -8.95 -6.21 -5.32
N TYR A 317 -8.31 -5.20 -4.78
CA TYR A 317 -7.36 -4.34 -5.48
C TYR A 317 -6.03 -4.30 -4.72
N ALA A 318 -4.93 -4.19 -5.46
CA ALA A 318 -3.60 -3.95 -4.90
C ALA A 318 -2.89 -2.85 -5.67
N THR A 319 -2.11 -2.03 -4.97
CA THR A 319 -1.33 -0.95 -5.58
C THR A 319 0.16 -1.17 -5.34
N HIS A 320 0.94 -1.16 -6.42
CA HIS A 320 2.38 -1.40 -6.41
C HIS A 320 3.16 -0.16 -6.79
N SER A 321 4.18 0.24 -5.98
CA SER A 321 5.25 1.12 -6.44
C SER A 321 6.33 0.27 -7.09
N THR A 322 6.15 -0.05 -8.37
CA THR A 322 7.11 -0.88 -9.12
C THR A 322 8.52 -0.32 -9.03
N HIS A 323 8.66 1.00 -9.09
CA HIS A 323 9.94 1.71 -8.98
C HIS A 323 10.65 1.62 -7.61
N LYS A 324 9.99 1.12 -6.56
CA LYS A 324 10.59 1.00 -5.22
C LYS A 324 11.24 -0.36 -4.97
N THR A 325 10.66 -1.41 -5.50
CA THR A 325 11.05 -2.79 -5.17
C THR A 325 11.40 -3.64 -6.39
N LEU A 326 11.05 -3.18 -7.59
CA LEU A 326 11.36 -3.80 -8.88
C LEU A 326 11.95 -2.75 -9.82
N THR A 327 12.39 -3.19 -11.01
CA THR A 327 13.00 -2.30 -12.00
C THR A 327 11.94 -1.50 -12.73
N ALA A 328 11.85 -0.21 -12.42
CA ALA A 328 11.10 0.78 -13.19
C ALA A 328 11.65 2.18 -12.92
N LEU A 329 11.42 3.12 -13.81
CA LEU A 329 11.72 4.53 -13.58
C LEU A 329 10.85 5.07 -12.45
N ARG A 330 11.35 6.07 -11.74
CA ARG A 330 10.61 6.73 -10.65
C ARG A 330 9.21 7.13 -11.09
N GLN A 331 8.23 7.06 -10.18
CA GLN A 331 6.79 7.25 -10.42
C GLN A 331 6.11 6.09 -11.16
N GLY A 332 6.84 5.13 -11.74
CA GLY A 332 6.25 3.93 -12.33
C GLY A 332 5.56 3.07 -11.27
N SER A 333 4.24 2.90 -11.41
CA SER A 333 3.38 2.19 -10.47
C SER A 333 2.31 1.41 -11.23
N MET A 334 1.66 0.45 -10.56
CA MET A 334 0.59 -0.35 -11.12
C MET A 334 -0.57 -0.47 -10.13
N ILE A 335 -1.79 -0.53 -10.67
CA ILE A 335 -2.98 -0.98 -9.97
C ILE A 335 -3.33 -2.36 -10.50
N HIS A 336 -3.47 -3.33 -9.62
CA HIS A 336 -3.91 -4.67 -9.93
C HIS A 336 -5.31 -4.90 -9.39
N GLY A 337 -6.19 -5.52 -10.17
CA GLY A 337 -7.54 -5.82 -9.78
C GLY A 337 -7.91 -7.29 -9.96
N TRP A 338 -8.49 -7.87 -8.92
CA TRP A 338 -9.23 -9.12 -8.96
C TRP A 338 -10.63 -8.85 -8.42
N ASP A 339 -11.51 -8.32 -9.28
CA ASP A 339 -12.88 -7.96 -8.94
C ASP A 339 -13.85 -8.71 -9.86
N GLN A 340 -14.64 -9.60 -9.30
CA GLN A 340 -15.60 -10.38 -10.06
C GLN A 340 -16.79 -9.55 -10.56
N ASP A 341 -17.07 -8.42 -9.91
CA ASP A 341 -18.14 -7.49 -10.26
C ASP A 341 -17.60 -6.24 -11.00
N PHE A 342 -16.34 -6.25 -11.48
CA PHE A 342 -15.68 -5.06 -12.05
C PHE A 342 -16.52 -4.43 -13.16
N LYS A 343 -16.95 -5.24 -14.14
CA LYS A 343 -17.70 -4.78 -15.30
C LYS A 343 -19.01 -4.09 -14.94
N ASP A 344 -19.72 -4.65 -13.95
CA ASP A 344 -21.10 -4.20 -13.64
C ASP A 344 -21.12 -3.10 -12.57
N LYS A 345 -20.09 -3.02 -11.71
CA LYS A 345 -20.12 -2.13 -10.53
C LYS A 345 -18.98 -1.13 -10.43
N ALA A 346 -17.90 -1.28 -11.21
CA ALA A 346 -16.70 -0.47 -11.05
C ALA A 346 -16.16 0.11 -12.36
N GLU A 347 -16.39 -0.47 -13.52
CA GLU A 347 -15.67 -0.15 -14.76
C GLU A 347 -15.80 1.33 -15.15
N GLU A 348 -17.02 1.86 -15.20
CA GLU A 348 -17.24 3.28 -15.54
C GLU A 348 -16.64 4.23 -14.49
N ALA A 349 -16.92 3.98 -13.21
CA ALA A 349 -16.38 4.81 -12.13
C ALA A 349 -14.84 4.73 -12.06
N PHE A 350 -14.28 3.56 -12.39
CA PHE A 350 -12.83 3.39 -12.44
C PHE A 350 -12.23 4.15 -13.62
N HIS A 351 -12.87 4.13 -14.78
CA HIS A 351 -12.45 4.92 -15.93
C HIS A 351 -12.44 6.42 -15.61
N GLU A 352 -13.53 6.94 -15.02
CA GLU A 352 -13.63 8.36 -14.63
C GLU A 352 -12.59 8.73 -13.56
N ALA A 353 -12.37 7.90 -12.56
CA ALA A 353 -11.33 8.13 -11.56
C ALA A 353 -9.93 8.09 -12.17
N TYR A 354 -9.69 7.20 -13.12
CA TYR A 354 -8.43 7.09 -13.84
C TYR A 354 -8.18 8.35 -14.70
N MET A 355 -9.19 8.82 -15.42
CA MET A 355 -9.17 10.10 -16.16
C MET A 355 -8.85 11.28 -15.25
N THR A 356 -9.51 11.35 -14.08
CA THR A 356 -9.35 12.45 -13.11
C THR A 356 -7.92 12.60 -12.60
N HIS A 357 -7.22 11.47 -12.39
CA HIS A 357 -5.91 11.45 -11.76
C HIS A 357 -4.74 11.19 -12.71
N THR A 358 -5.00 11.04 -14.01
CA THR A 358 -3.97 10.72 -15.00
C THR A 358 -3.85 11.86 -16.03
N ALA A 359 -2.63 12.33 -16.28
CA ALA A 359 -2.38 13.30 -17.32
C ALA A 359 -2.71 12.72 -18.71
N THR A 360 -3.27 13.54 -19.60
CA THR A 360 -3.51 13.18 -21.00
C THR A 360 -2.21 12.97 -21.79
N SER A 361 -1.08 13.50 -21.28
CA SER A 361 0.28 13.35 -21.83
C SER A 361 1.17 12.61 -20.83
N PRO A 362 0.99 11.29 -20.65
CA PRO A 362 1.79 10.51 -19.72
C PRO A 362 3.23 10.37 -20.21
N ASN A 363 4.17 10.24 -19.29
CA ASN A 363 5.56 9.97 -19.63
C ASN A 363 5.72 8.55 -20.19
N TYR A 364 6.05 8.43 -21.46
CA TYR A 364 6.16 7.14 -22.15
C TYR A 364 7.38 6.33 -21.72
N GLN A 365 8.45 6.97 -21.29
CA GLN A 365 9.64 6.30 -20.77
C GLN A 365 9.32 5.56 -19.46
N ILE A 366 8.45 6.14 -18.61
CA ILE A 366 7.95 5.46 -17.41
C ILE A 366 7.10 4.24 -17.80
N LEU A 367 6.17 4.39 -18.75
CA LEU A 367 5.33 3.28 -19.22
C LEU A 367 6.17 2.15 -19.81
N ALA A 368 7.16 2.49 -20.63
CA ALA A 368 8.10 1.52 -21.21
C ALA A 368 8.91 0.80 -20.11
N SER A 369 9.34 1.52 -19.09
CA SER A 369 10.06 0.92 -17.95
C SER A 369 9.22 -0.07 -17.16
N LEU A 370 7.91 0.17 -17.03
CA LEU A 370 6.97 -0.77 -16.40
C LEU A 370 6.84 -2.08 -17.21
N ASP A 371 6.75 -1.98 -18.53
CA ASP A 371 6.69 -3.14 -19.43
C ASP A 371 7.99 -3.97 -19.42
N VAL A 372 9.15 -3.31 -19.41
CA VAL A 372 10.45 -3.97 -19.29
C VAL A 372 10.64 -4.59 -17.90
N GLY A 373 10.26 -3.88 -16.83
CA GLY A 373 10.31 -4.39 -15.46
C GLY A 373 9.43 -5.63 -15.28
N ARG A 374 8.25 -5.66 -15.88
CA ARG A 374 7.40 -6.84 -15.90
C ARG A 374 8.11 -8.04 -16.58
N ARG A 375 8.79 -7.83 -17.71
CA ARG A 375 9.58 -8.90 -18.35
C ARG A 375 10.64 -9.47 -17.43
N GLN A 376 11.35 -8.62 -16.68
CA GLN A 376 12.34 -9.07 -15.70
C GLN A 376 11.69 -9.93 -14.60
N VAL A 377 10.53 -9.53 -14.10
CA VAL A 377 9.76 -10.30 -13.11
C VAL A 377 9.46 -11.71 -13.62
N GLU A 378 8.98 -11.85 -14.86
CA GLU A 378 8.60 -13.15 -15.41
C GLU A 378 9.79 -14.07 -15.72
N LEU A 379 10.95 -13.54 -16.05
CA LEU A 379 12.12 -14.32 -16.48
C LEU A 379 13.15 -14.54 -15.38
N GLU A 380 13.34 -13.58 -14.49
CA GLU A 380 14.40 -13.57 -13.50
C GLU A 380 13.89 -13.34 -12.05
N GLY A 381 12.60 -13.03 -11.89
CA GLY A 381 12.06 -12.53 -10.63
C GLY A 381 12.32 -13.46 -9.45
N TYR A 382 12.17 -14.76 -9.61
CA TYR A 382 12.43 -15.72 -8.54
C TYR A 382 13.89 -15.67 -8.07
N GLU A 383 14.84 -15.77 -8.98
CA GLU A 383 16.27 -15.77 -8.64
C GLU A 383 16.69 -14.45 -7.98
N LEU A 384 16.20 -13.31 -8.50
CA LEU A 384 16.51 -12.00 -7.96
C LEU A 384 15.98 -11.83 -6.52
N VAL A 385 14.75 -12.26 -6.25
CA VAL A 385 14.13 -12.16 -4.93
C VAL A 385 14.73 -13.18 -3.96
N GLN A 386 15.02 -14.39 -4.42
CA GLN A 386 15.72 -15.39 -3.61
C GLN A 386 17.08 -14.85 -3.15
N ARG A 387 17.86 -14.26 -4.07
CA ARG A 387 19.15 -13.62 -3.74
C ARG A 387 18.99 -12.45 -2.78
N GLN A 388 17.97 -11.62 -2.96
CA GLN A 388 17.63 -10.53 -2.03
C GLN A 388 17.42 -11.04 -0.61
N LEU A 389 16.68 -12.15 -0.45
CA LEU A 389 16.43 -12.81 0.83
C LEU A 389 17.69 -13.36 1.44
N GLU A 390 18.49 -14.10 0.69
CA GLU A 390 19.76 -14.68 1.15
C GLU A 390 20.70 -13.59 1.66
N LEU A 391 20.76 -12.46 0.97
CA LEU A 391 21.57 -11.31 1.41
C LEU A 391 21.05 -10.69 2.71
N ALA A 392 19.73 -10.57 2.86
CA ALA A 392 19.11 -10.09 4.09
C ALA A 392 19.40 -11.04 5.27
N MET A 393 19.26 -12.34 5.04
CA MET A 393 19.54 -13.36 6.04
C MET A 393 21.01 -13.38 6.44
N THR A 394 21.91 -13.29 5.45
CA THR A 394 23.36 -13.18 5.68
C THR A 394 23.70 -11.96 6.53
N LEU A 395 23.14 -10.79 6.20
CA LEU A 395 23.36 -9.56 6.96
C LEU A 395 22.94 -9.73 8.44
N ARG A 396 21.75 -10.27 8.68
CA ARG A 396 21.20 -10.52 10.02
C ARG A 396 22.07 -11.49 10.82
N GLU A 397 22.46 -12.59 10.19
CA GLU A 397 23.28 -13.63 10.82
C GLU A 397 24.68 -13.11 11.19
N GLN A 398 25.34 -12.41 10.30
CA GLN A 398 26.68 -11.87 10.53
C GLN A 398 26.69 -10.85 11.68
N VAL A 399 25.68 -9.98 11.78
CA VAL A 399 25.56 -9.04 12.90
C VAL A 399 25.28 -9.78 14.21
N LEU A 400 24.41 -10.81 14.18
CA LEU A 400 24.09 -11.62 15.36
C LEU A 400 25.31 -12.38 15.91
N LYS A 401 26.16 -12.93 15.03
CA LYS A 401 27.35 -13.70 15.41
C LYS A 401 28.55 -12.83 15.82
N HIS A 402 28.62 -11.56 15.40
CA HIS A 402 29.78 -10.71 15.61
C HIS A 402 29.89 -10.24 17.08
N PRO A 403 31.00 -10.56 17.82
CA PRO A 403 31.09 -10.31 19.27
C PRO A 403 30.95 -8.84 19.66
N LEU A 404 31.49 -7.91 18.87
CA LEU A 404 31.43 -6.47 19.13
C LEU A 404 30.06 -5.90 18.75
N LEU A 405 29.51 -6.26 17.57
CA LEU A 405 28.26 -5.69 17.10
C LEU A 405 27.09 -5.99 18.07
N LYS A 406 26.97 -7.22 18.55
CA LYS A 406 25.90 -7.61 19.48
C LYS A 406 25.86 -6.84 20.80
N ARG A 407 26.93 -6.07 21.14
CA ARG A 407 26.97 -5.20 22.34
C ARG A 407 26.23 -3.88 22.12
N TYR A 408 26.19 -3.41 20.87
CA TYR A 408 25.73 -2.07 20.53
C TYR A 408 24.51 -2.06 19.61
N VAL A 409 24.36 -3.08 18.77
CA VAL A 409 23.32 -3.13 17.76
C VAL A 409 22.75 -4.54 17.61
N ARG A 410 21.50 -4.65 17.25
CA ARG A 410 20.86 -5.93 16.88
C ARG A 410 19.74 -5.71 15.85
N PHE A 411 19.62 -6.59 14.89
CA PHE A 411 18.44 -6.61 14.03
C PHE A 411 17.23 -7.15 14.78
N LEU A 412 16.07 -6.48 14.61
CA LEU A 412 14.83 -6.92 15.21
C LEU A 412 14.41 -8.29 14.62
N ARG A 413 14.00 -9.19 15.48
CA ARG A 413 13.49 -10.52 15.14
C ARG A 413 11.98 -10.48 14.93
N VAL A 414 11.38 -11.58 14.51
CA VAL A 414 9.93 -11.67 14.40
C VAL A 414 9.23 -11.44 15.74
N SER A 415 9.80 -11.95 16.85
CA SER A 415 9.26 -11.73 18.20
C SER A 415 9.32 -10.27 18.67
N ASP A 416 10.24 -9.47 18.13
CA ASP A 416 10.33 -8.04 18.44
C ASP A 416 9.25 -7.21 17.70
N LEU A 417 8.79 -7.69 16.53
CA LEU A 417 7.85 -6.96 15.66
C LEU A 417 6.42 -7.51 15.72
N VAL A 418 6.25 -8.78 16.06
CA VAL A 418 4.96 -9.46 16.11
C VAL A 418 4.74 -10.04 17.51
N PRO A 419 3.79 -9.53 18.30
CA PRO A 419 3.45 -10.06 19.62
C PRO A 419 3.02 -11.54 19.59
N ASP A 420 3.21 -12.26 20.71
CA ASP A 420 2.91 -13.69 20.84
C ASP A 420 1.46 -14.05 20.45
N ALA A 421 0.52 -13.17 20.77
CA ALA A 421 -0.90 -13.35 20.44
C ALA A 421 -1.18 -13.50 18.95
N TYR A 422 -0.25 -13.09 18.07
CA TYR A 422 -0.39 -13.12 16.62
C TYR A 422 0.60 -14.08 15.94
N ARG A 423 1.33 -14.89 16.73
CA ARG A 423 2.30 -15.89 16.28
C ARG A 423 1.85 -17.29 16.68
N GLU A 424 0.92 -17.87 15.93
CA GLU A 424 0.42 -19.23 16.18
C GLU A 424 1.53 -20.30 16.10
N SER A 425 2.57 -20.04 15.30
CA SER A 425 3.76 -20.91 15.19
C SER A 425 4.65 -20.91 16.43
N ALA A 426 4.50 -19.92 17.31
CA ALA A 426 5.41 -19.64 18.44
C ALA A 426 6.88 -19.41 18.03
N VAL A 427 7.15 -19.14 16.73
CA VAL A 427 8.51 -18.86 16.24
C VAL A 427 8.95 -17.47 16.72
N GLU A 428 10.01 -17.41 17.51
CA GLU A 428 10.60 -16.17 18.02
C GLU A 428 11.64 -15.57 17.05
N SER A 429 12.31 -16.44 16.29
CA SER A 429 13.31 -16.05 15.31
C SER A 429 13.24 -16.98 14.12
N TYR A 430 13.32 -16.44 12.92
CA TYR A 430 13.45 -17.26 11.71
C TYR A 430 14.79 -17.99 11.64
N TYR A 431 15.82 -17.40 12.27
CA TYR A 431 17.13 -18.04 12.38
C TYR A 431 17.17 -19.00 13.57
N ASN A 432 17.57 -20.23 13.28
CA ASN A 432 17.88 -21.25 14.27
C ASN A 432 19.40 -21.54 14.17
N LYS A 433 20.07 -21.60 15.31
CA LYS A 433 21.52 -21.83 15.39
C LYS A 433 21.95 -23.15 14.72
N ASP A 434 21.12 -24.18 14.84
CA ASP A 434 21.43 -25.55 14.40
C ASP A 434 20.96 -25.84 12.98
N THR A 435 19.81 -25.27 12.55
CA THR A 435 19.18 -25.54 11.25
C THR A 435 19.18 -24.33 10.29
N GLY A 436 19.66 -23.17 10.73
CA GLY A 436 19.69 -21.96 9.90
C GLY A 436 18.33 -21.26 9.84
N TRP A 437 17.72 -21.14 8.66
CA TRP A 437 16.51 -20.34 8.41
C TRP A 437 15.23 -21.17 8.21
N ASP A 438 15.18 -22.41 8.71
CA ASP A 438 14.09 -23.37 8.47
C ASP A 438 12.72 -22.90 9.01
N ASN A 439 12.72 -22.11 10.08
CA ASN A 439 11.48 -21.62 10.70
C ASN A 439 10.73 -20.56 9.88
N PHE A 440 11.37 -20.03 8.84
CA PHE A 440 10.78 -18.96 8.03
C PHE A 440 9.47 -19.37 7.37
N GLU A 441 9.45 -20.49 6.65
CA GLU A 441 8.29 -20.93 5.89
C GLU A 441 7.12 -21.34 6.81
N SER A 442 7.42 -22.00 7.94
CA SER A 442 6.40 -22.40 8.93
C SER A 442 5.65 -21.20 9.48
N ALA A 443 6.36 -20.18 9.96
CA ALA A 443 5.75 -18.95 10.48
C ALA A 443 4.93 -18.22 9.41
N TRP A 444 5.40 -18.16 8.17
CA TRP A 444 4.68 -17.52 7.07
C TRP A 444 3.38 -18.22 6.69
N ARG A 445 3.24 -19.52 6.98
CA ARG A 445 2.01 -20.28 6.72
C ARG A 445 0.96 -20.13 7.80
N THR A 446 1.36 -19.95 9.06
CA THR A 446 0.46 -20.11 10.20
C THR A 446 0.15 -18.83 10.95
N ASP A 447 1.10 -17.90 11.03
CA ASP A 447 0.97 -16.71 11.87
C ASP A 447 0.04 -15.66 11.23
N GLU A 448 -0.68 -14.94 12.07
CA GLU A 448 -1.51 -13.81 11.61
C GLU A 448 -0.66 -12.75 10.94
N PHE A 449 0.51 -12.48 11.50
CA PHE A 449 1.51 -11.59 10.90
C PHE A 449 2.84 -12.30 10.71
N ALA A 450 3.48 -12.05 9.59
CA ALA A 450 4.84 -12.48 9.31
C ALA A 450 5.79 -11.26 9.19
N MET A 451 7.07 -11.49 9.35
CA MET A 451 8.10 -10.46 9.14
C MET A 451 8.78 -10.69 7.78
N ASP A 452 8.93 -9.64 7.00
CA ASP A 452 9.79 -9.65 5.80
C ASP A 452 11.27 -9.51 6.20
N PRO A 453 12.12 -10.54 6.05
CA PRO A 453 13.54 -10.46 6.41
C PRO A 453 14.32 -9.37 5.66
N SER A 454 13.88 -9.00 4.45
CA SER A 454 14.52 -7.95 3.64
C SER A 454 14.37 -6.53 4.23
N ARG A 455 13.45 -6.37 5.20
CA ARG A 455 13.28 -5.17 6.03
C ARG A 455 14.11 -5.32 7.30
N ALA A 456 15.37 -4.96 7.23
CA ALA A 456 16.31 -5.17 8.30
C ALA A 456 16.37 -3.94 9.23
N THR A 457 15.42 -3.87 10.18
CA THR A 457 15.39 -2.84 11.22
C THR A 457 16.44 -3.15 12.28
N LEU A 458 17.41 -2.25 12.42
CA LEU A 458 18.51 -2.34 13.37
C LEU A 458 18.25 -1.47 14.59
N ALA A 459 18.12 -2.07 15.77
CA ALA A 459 18.10 -1.35 17.04
C ALA A 459 19.52 -0.86 17.36
N ILE A 460 19.66 0.44 17.63
CA ILE A 460 20.93 1.14 17.82
C ILE A 460 21.02 1.87 19.17
N GLY A 461 19.96 1.86 19.98
CA GLY A 461 19.86 2.62 21.23
C GLY A 461 21.02 2.39 22.19
N ALA A 462 21.61 1.18 22.23
CA ALA A 462 22.77 0.85 23.05
C ALA A 462 24.06 1.58 22.65
N THR A 463 24.09 2.23 21.49
CA THR A 463 25.21 3.12 21.08
C THR A 463 25.17 4.47 21.77
N GLY A 464 24.06 4.83 22.43
CA GLY A 464 23.80 6.17 22.97
C GLY A 464 23.51 7.22 21.88
N VAL A 465 23.29 6.80 20.62
CA VAL A 465 23.04 7.67 19.45
C VAL A 465 21.59 7.45 19.00
N ASP A 466 20.88 8.53 18.73
CA ASP A 466 19.52 8.47 18.15
C ASP A 466 19.55 8.13 16.66
N GLY A 467 18.38 7.73 16.13
CA GLY A 467 18.26 7.25 14.76
C GLY A 467 18.67 8.26 13.69
N ASP A 468 18.29 9.52 13.83
CA ASP A 468 18.58 10.57 12.85
C ASP A 468 20.06 10.95 12.84
N THR A 469 20.68 11.07 14.01
CA THR A 469 22.12 11.27 14.13
C THR A 469 22.88 10.08 13.55
N PHE A 470 22.43 8.85 13.83
CA PHE A 470 23.06 7.65 13.27
C PHE A 470 22.97 7.60 11.74
N LYS A 471 21.80 7.90 11.18
CA LYS A 471 21.57 7.97 9.74
C LYS A 471 22.44 9.02 9.07
N ASN A 472 22.41 10.26 9.55
CA ASN A 472 23.02 11.39 8.87
C ASN A 472 24.55 11.44 9.11
N GLN A 473 24.98 11.46 10.38
CA GLN A 473 26.39 11.66 10.71
C GLN A 473 27.22 10.37 10.59
N TYR A 474 26.68 9.23 11.06
CA TYR A 474 27.44 7.98 11.08
C TYR A 474 27.36 7.19 9.77
N LEU A 475 26.20 7.15 9.11
CA LEU A 475 26.05 6.40 7.86
C LEU A 475 26.34 7.28 6.64
N MET A 476 25.63 8.40 6.50
CA MET A 476 25.68 9.22 5.28
C MET A 476 26.99 10.01 5.19
N ASP A 477 27.30 10.85 6.18
CA ASP A 477 28.47 11.78 6.10
C ASP A 477 29.80 11.05 6.11
N LYS A 478 29.92 9.98 6.91
CA LYS A 478 31.21 9.24 7.01
C LYS A 478 31.41 8.18 5.94
N TYR A 479 30.33 7.49 5.52
CA TYR A 479 30.41 6.29 4.69
C TYR A 479 29.57 6.29 3.44
N GLY A 480 28.81 7.35 3.16
CA GLY A 480 27.98 7.48 1.97
C GLY A 480 26.81 6.48 1.91
N ILE A 481 26.38 5.91 3.05
CA ILE A 481 25.28 4.95 3.10
C ILE A 481 23.96 5.68 3.29
N GLN A 482 23.06 5.53 2.32
CA GLN A 482 21.71 6.11 2.33
C GLN A 482 20.68 5.11 2.85
N ILE A 483 19.84 5.54 3.78
CA ILE A 483 18.69 4.80 4.28
C ILE A 483 17.43 5.68 4.27
N ASN A 484 16.26 5.07 4.28
CA ASN A 484 14.99 5.80 4.14
C ASN A 484 14.30 6.13 5.46
N LYS A 485 14.41 5.27 6.47
CA LYS A 485 13.63 5.41 7.70
C LYS A 485 14.50 5.23 8.95
N THR A 486 14.18 6.06 9.94
CA THR A 486 14.65 5.94 11.31
C THR A 486 13.46 5.99 12.26
N SER A 487 13.65 5.50 13.46
CA SER A 487 12.86 5.88 14.64
C SER A 487 13.83 6.48 15.66
N ARG A 488 13.34 6.78 16.85
CA ARG A 488 14.17 7.35 17.91
C ARG A 488 15.41 6.49 18.21
N ASN A 489 15.29 5.16 18.13
CA ASN A 489 16.35 4.21 18.50
C ASN A 489 16.57 3.09 17.46
N THR A 490 16.02 3.22 16.27
CA THR A 490 16.23 2.26 15.18
C THR A 490 16.58 2.91 13.86
N VAL A 491 17.24 2.16 12.99
CA VAL A 491 17.45 2.50 11.58
C VAL A 491 17.05 1.32 10.70
N LEU A 492 16.42 1.60 9.55
CA LEU A 492 15.93 0.56 8.64
C LEU A 492 16.81 0.43 7.40
N PHE A 493 17.44 -0.72 7.25
CA PHE A 493 18.09 -1.14 6.01
C PHE A 493 17.14 -1.99 5.18
N MET A 494 17.25 -1.89 3.86
CA MET A 494 16.46 -2.70 2.93
C MET A 494 17.38 -3.36 1.93
N THR A 495 17.30 -4.69 1.81
CA THR A 495 17.82 -5.37 0.62
C THR A 495 16.75 -5.39 -0.45
N ASN A 496 17.17 -5.34 -1.70
CA ASN A 496 16.28 -5.37 -2.87
C ASN A 496 16.97 -6.14 -4.02
N ILE A 497 16.29 -6.29 -5.14
CA ILE A 497 16.78 -7.04 -6.29
C ILE A 497 18.12 -6.50 -6.87
N GLY A 498 18.45 -5.24 -6.60
CA GLY A 498 19.73 -4.62 -6.99
C GLY A 498 20.84 -4.75 -5.94
N SER A 499 20.56 -5.33 -4.77
CA SER A 499 21.57 -5.50 -3.72
C SER A 499 22.61 -6.54 -4.12
N THR A 500 23.87 -6.29 -3.74
CA THR A 500 25.02 -7.16 -4.04
C THR A 500 25.68 -7.69 -2.77
N ARG A 501 26.39 -8.80 -2.88
CA ARG A 501 27.20 -9.36 -1.77
C ARG A 501 28.24 -8.35 -1.25
N SER A 502 28.88 -7.62 -2.18
CA SER A 502 29.86 -6.58 -1.81
C SER A 502 29.23 -5.42 -1.04
N ALA A 503 28.02 -4.98 -1.42
CA ALA A 503 27.31 -3.94 -0.68
C ALA A 503 26.95 -4.38 0.75
N VAL A 504 26.51 -5.62 0.93
CA VAL A 504 26.23 -6.20 2.25
C VAL A 504 27.49 -6.34 3.08
N ALA A 505 28.59 -6.83 2.49
CA ALA A 505 29.87 -6.95 3.17
C ALA A 505 30.40 -5.56 3.62
N TYR A 506 30.27 -4.55 2.75
CA TYR A 506 30.63 -3.16 3.08
C TYR A 506 29.79 -2.62 4.23
N LEU A 507 28.48 -2.85 4.22
CA LEU A 507 27.62 -2.44 5.34
C LEU A 507 28.04 -3.08 6.66
N ILE A 508 28.34 -4.38 6.67
CA ILE A 508 28.85 -5.08 7.87
C ILE A 508 30.15 -4.46 8.36
N GLU A 509 31.09 -4.20 7.45
CA GLU A 509 32.39 -3.55 7.76
C GLU A 509 32.16 -2.16 8.39
N VAL A 510 31.26 -1.36 7.83
CA VAL A 510 30.90 -0.03 8.35
C VAL A 510 30.27 -0.13 9.74
N LEU A 511 29.37 -1.06 9.98
CA LEU A 511 28.78 -1.29 11.31
C LEU A 511 29.86 -1.66 12.34
N VAL A 512 30.86 -2.49 11.96
CA VAL A 512 31.99 -2.83 12.82
C VAL A 512 32.87 -1.61 13.11
N LYS A 513 33.12 -0.76 12.13
CA LYS A 513 33.90 0.50 12.32
C LYS A 513 33.14 1.43 13.29
N ILE A 514 31.84 1.61 13.09
CA ILE A 514 31.01 2.43 14.01
C ILE A 514 31.04 1.85 15.43
N ALA A 515 30.88 0.53 15.58
CA ALA A 515 30.91 -0.12 16.89
C ALA A 515 32.29 0.05 17.59
N LYS A 516 33.40 -0.03 16.85
CA LYS A 516 34.74 0.24 17.36
C LYS A 516 34.89 1.70 17.81
N ASP A 517 34.37 2.65 17.03
CA ASP A 517 34.41 4.07 17.39
C ASP A 517 33.62 4.36 18.66
N VAL A 518 32.45 3.73 18.81
CA VAL A 518 31.61 3.81 20.02
C VAL A 518 32.34 3.19 21.21
N ASP A 519 32.93 1.99 21.05
CA ASP A 519 33.65 1.26 22.10
C ASP A 519 34.84 2.07 22.62
N ARG A 520 35.63 2.65 21.72
CA ARG A 520 36.77 3.53 22.06
C ARG A 520 36.27 4.79 22.79
N ARG A 521 35.28 5.49 22.22
CA ARG A 521 34.72 6.70 22.83
C ARG A 521 34.22 6.42 24.27
N VAL A 522 33.54 5.30 24.47
CA VAL A 522 33.03 4.90 25.79
C VAL A 522 34.16 4.55 26.74
N ALA A 523 35.25 3.95 26.26
CA ALA A 523 36.46 3.65 27.06
C ALA A 523 37.19 4.92 27.53
N ASP A 524 37.26 5.95 26.68
CA ASP A 524 37.97 7.20 26.94
C ASP A 524 37.14 8.23 27.77
N MET A 525 35.86 7.95 28.07
CA MET A 525 34.98 8.84 28.81
C MET A 525 35.42 9.03 30.26
N SER A 526 35.38 10.27 30.73
CA SER A 526 35.40 10.60 32.16
C SER A 526 34.21 10.05 32.90
N ALA A 527 34.24 10.00 34.22
CA ALA A 527 33.11 9.51 35.04
C ALA A 527 31.81 10.34 34.86
N VAL A 528 31.92 11.63 34.53
CA VAL A 528 30.76 12.50 34.25
C VAL A 528 30.17 12.20 32.90
N GLU A 529 31.01 12.13 31.85
CA GLU A 529 30.59 11.81 30.48
C GLU A 529 29.98 10.41 30.40
N ARG A 530 30.54 9.44 31.14
CA ARG A 530 29.99 8.10 31.26
C ARG A 530 28.57 8.11 31.81
N ARG A 531 28.32 8.86 32.88
CA ARG A 531 26.96 8.99 33.46
C ARG A 531 25.96 9.62 32.49
N ILE A 532 26.41 10.62 31.70
CA ILE A 532 25.56 11.24 30.67
C ILE A 532 25.28 10.24 29.58
N HIS A 533 26.27 9.51 29.09
CA HIS A 533 26.12 8.46 28.10
C HIS A 533 25.18 7.35 28.57
N ASP A 534 25.37 6.83 29.77
CA ASP A 534 24.53 5.77 30.34
C ASP A 534 23.06 6.23 30.48
N LYS A 535 22.85 7.50 30.91
CA LYS A 535 21.52 8.10 30.91
C LYS A 535 20.91 8.17 29.51
N ARG A 536 21.69 8.52 28.48
CA ARG A 536 21.21 8.57 27.09
C ARG A 536 20.91 7.17 26.57
N VAL A 537 21.77 6.17 26.82
CA VAL A 537 21.49 4.76 26.49
C VAL A 537 20.20 4.30 27.13
N ARG A 538 20.02 4.55 28.43
CA ARG A 538 18.81 4.18 29.16
C ARG A 538 17.57 4.83 28.56
N SER A 539 17.64 6.13 28.23
CA SER A 539 16.57 6.86 27.57
C SER A 539 16.20 6.26 26.21
N LEU A 540 17.18 5.78 25.41
CA LEU A 540 16.97 5.20 24.10
C LEU A 540 16.58 3.70 24.11
N THR A 541 16.78 3.00 25.24
CA THR A 541 16.53 1.55 25.30
C THR A 541 15.37 1.17 26.24
N LEU A 542 15.17 1.91 27.34
CA LEU A 542 14.21 1.53 28.38
C LEU A 542 13.14 2.60 28.66
N GLU A 543 13.38 3.85 28.31
CA GLU A 543 12.50 4.97 28.64
C GLU A 543 11.91 5.60 27.38
N GLN A 544 11.30 4.77 26.50
CA GLN A 544 10.57 5.27 25.34
C GLN A 544 9.22 5.87 25.77
N PRO A 545 8.80 7.01 25.19
CA PRO A 545 7.45 7.51 25.40
C PRO A 545 6.46 6.53 24.77
N PRO A 546 5.33 6.21 25.43
CA PRO A 546 4.31 5.36 24.87
C PRO A 546 3.74 5.99 23.60
N LEU A 547 3.35 5.16 22.68
CA LEU A 547 2.71 5.60 21.42
C LEU A 547 1.25 5.99 21.70
N PRO A 548 0.80 7.17 21.27
CA PRO A 548 -0.56 7.62 21.51
C PRO A 548 -1.59 6.93 20.62
N ASP A 549 -2.85 6.88 21.08
CA ASP A 549 -4.01 6.60 20.23
C ASP A 549 -4.31 7.82 19.33
N PHE A 550 -4.33 7.63 18.03
CA PHE A 550 -4.58 8.68 17.05
C PHE A 550 -6.01 8.68 16.49
N SER A 551 -6.88 7.79 16.90
CA SER A 551 -8.15 7.45 16.22
C SER A 551 -9.32 8.35 16.58
N SER A 552 -9.18 9.28 17.52
CA SER A 552 -10.30 10.05 18.08
C SER A 552 -10.65 11.29 17.24
N PHE A 553 -11.85 11.29 16.62
CA PHE A 553 -12.44 12.50 16.05
C PHE A 553 -13.22 13.30 17.13
N HIS A 554 -13.27 14.62 17.00
CA HIS A 554 -14.14 15.47 17.79
C HIS A 554 -15.63 15.20 17.47
N ALA A 555 -16.51 15.35 18.46
CA ALA A 555 -17.94 15.07 18.32
C ALA A 555 -18.59 15.78 17.14
N SER A 556 -18.20 17.02 16.83
CA SER A 556 -18.73 17.80 15.69
C SER A 556 -18.45 17.17 14.32
N PHE A 557 -17.44 16.32 14.21
CA PHE A 557 -17.08 15.62 12.95
C PHE A 557 -17.46 14.13 12.97
N ARG A 558 -18.04 13.62 14.07
CA ARG A 558 -18.57 12.25 14.11
C ARG A 558 -19.96 12.21 13.52
N VAL A 559 -20.29 11.13 12.81
CA VAL A 559 -21.66 10.89 12.37
C VAL A 559 -22.43 10.20 13.49
N SER A 560 -23.53 10.81 13.92
CA SER A 560 -24.45 10.12 14.81
C SER A 560 -25.05 8.93 14.09
N SER A 561 -24.93 7.74 14.66
CA SER A 561 -25.73 6.60 14.23
C SER A 561 -27.23 6.92 14.46
N SER A 562 -28.03 6.71 13.45
CA SER A 562 -29.50 6.73 13.59
C SER A 562 -29.90 5.80 14.75
N GLY A 563 -30.36 6.38 15.87
CA GLY A 563 -30.83 5.63 17.03
C GLY A 563 -29.99 5.69 18.31
N GLY A 564 -28.93 6.46 18.38
CA GLY A 564 -28.33 6.96 19.64
C GLY A 564 -27.71 5.97 20.63
N ARG A 565 -27.59 4.67 20.32
CA ARG A 565 -27.14 3.65 21.30
C ARG A 565 -25.72 3.13 21.16
N VAL A 566 -25.12 3.21 19.98
CA VAL A 566 -23.74 2.75 19.75
C VAL A 566 -22.96 3.81 19.01
N GLN A 567 -21.92 4.34 19.65
CA GLN A 567 -20.98 5.26 18.99
C GLN A 567 -20.01 4.44 18.13
N THR A 568 -19.96 4.76 16.83
CA THR A 568 -18.95 4.26 15.89
C THR A 568 -17.77 5.23 15.80
N ARG A 569 -16.61 4.73 15.37
CA ARG A 569 -15.37 5.54 15.29
C ARG A 569 -15.21 6.33 13.99
N ASP A 570 -16.21 6.33 13.13
CA ASP A 570 -16.17 7.05 11.85
C ASP A 570 -16.25 8.56 12.02
N GLY A 571 -15.63 9.29 11.13
CA GLY A 571 -15.61 10.74 11.12
C GLY A 571 -15.52 11.34 9.74
N HIS A 572 -16.04 12.56 9.62
CA HIS A 572 -16.07 13.36 8.39
C HIS A 572 -14.75 14.11 8.17
N ILE A 573 -13.68 13.42 7.76
CA ILE A 573 -12.39 14.05 7.49
C ILE A 573 -12.48 15.13 6.41
N ARG A 574 -13.34 14.97 5.39
CA ARG A 574 -13.54 15.95 4.34
C ARG A 574 -14.10 17.28 4.87
N SER A 575 -15.11 17.21 5.74
CA SER A 575 -15.70 18.41 6.33
C SER A 575 -14.67 19.18 7.15
N ALA A 576 -13.89 18.50 7.98
CA ALA A 576 -12.81 19.11 8.74
C ALA A 576 -11.73 19.70 7.81
N PHE A 577 -11.32 18.96 6.78
CA PHE A 577 -10.29 19.41 5.84
C PHE A 577 -10.66 20.72 5.13
N PHE A 578 -11.87 20.80 4.56
CA PHE A 578 -12.30 22.01 3.85
C PHE A 578 -12.71 23.17 4.78
N LEU A 579 -13.19 22.88 6.00
CA LEU A 579 -13.43 23.91 7.00
C LEU A 579 -12.16 24.70 7.34
N SER A 580 -11.01 24.04 7.31
CA SER A 580 -9.71 24.66 7.58
C SER A 580 -9.23 25.65 6.52
N TYR A 581 -9.89 25.74 5.35
CA TYR A 581 -9.53 26.69 4.29
C TYR A 581 -9.93 28.13 4.59
N ASP A 582 -10.90 28.31 5.48
CA ASP A 582 -11.26 29.63 5.98
C ASP A 582 -10.49 29.91 7.30
N ASP A 583 -9.62 30.91 7.26
CA ASP A 583 -8.76 31.29 8.39
C ASP A 583 -9.56 31.73 9.62
N HIS A 584 -10.79 32.23 9.45
CA HIS A 584 -11.67 32.62 10.56
C HIS A 584 -12.14 31.40 11.40
N ASN A 585 -12.05 30.19 10.84
CA ASN A 585 -12.38 28.96 11.55
C ASN A 585 -11.20 28.39 12.36
N CYS A 586 -10.01 28.97 12.20
CA CYS A 586 -8.78 28.42 12.74
C CYS A 586 -8.03 29.43 13.61
N GLU A 587 -7.27 28.92 14.55
CA GLU A 587 -6.29 29.66 15.34
C GLU A 587 -5.01 28.82 15.50
N TYR A 588 -3.92 29.47 15.89
CA TYR A 588 -2.67 28.81 16.22
C TYR A 588 -2.49 28.76 17.74
N ILE A 589 -1.94 27.65 18.25
CA ILE A 589 -1.66 27.46 19.66
C ILE A 589 -0.27 26.81 19.82
N GLY A 590 0.57 27.43 20.62
CA GLY A 590 1.90 26.90 20.94
C GLY A 590 1.85 25.59 21.74
N MET A 591 2.93 24.81 21.76
CA MET A 591 2.99 23.51 22.42
C MET A 591 2.67 23.60 23.92
N GLU A 592 3.26 24.57 24.61
CA GLU A 592 3.07 24.77 26.07
C GLU A 592 1.65 25.26 26.38
N GLU A 593 1.12 26.17 25.56
CA GLU A 593 -0.25 26.67 25.68
C GLU A 593 -1.27 25.56 25.42
N ALA A 594 -1.00 24.69 24.42
CA ALA A 594 -1.84 23.53 24.11
C ALA A 594 -1.91 22.56 25.32
N ALA A 595 -0.77 22.29 25.94
CA ALA A 595 -0.71 21.44 27.14
C ALA A 595 -1.49 22.04 28.29
N ALA A 596 -1.39 23.36 28.53
CA ALA A 596 -2.14 24.07 29.56
C ALA A 596 -3.65 24.07 29.29
N ALA A 597 -4.04 24.29 28.02
CA ALA A 597 -5.44 24.30 27.57
C ALA A 597 -6.11 22.93 27.79
N ILE A 598 -5.43 21.85 27.37
CA ILE A 598 -5.93 20.48 27.56
C ILE A 598 -6.07 20.16 29.07
N LYS A 599 -5.10 20.54 29.88
CA LYS A 599 -5.16 20.36 31.33
C LYS A 599 -6.32 21.15 31.99
N ALA A 600 -6.69 22.29 31.41
CA ALA A 600 -7.84 23.09 31.80
C ALA A 600 -9.19 22.53 31.29
N GLY A 601 -9.20 21.43 30.55
CA GLY A 601 -10.38 20.77 30.00
C GLY A 601 -10.85 21.27 28.64
N ARG A 602 -10.06 22.10 27.93
CA ARG A 602 -10.36 22.54 26.56
C ARG A 602 -10.03 21.43 25.61
N GLU A 603 -11.01 20.99 24.77
CA GLU A 603 -10.75 20.12 23.65
C GLU A 603 -10.14 20.92 22.48
N LEU A 604 -8.93 20.56 22.08
CA LEU A 604 -8.23 21.13 20.92
C LEU A 604 -8.41 20.20 19.74
N VAL A 605 -8.84 20.73 18.59
CA VAL A 605 -9.13 19.92 17.40
C VAL A 605 -8.25 20.35 16.24
N SER A 606 -7.47 19.43 15.69
CA SER A 606 -6.54 19.72 14.61
C SER A 606 -7.27 20.15 13.34
N ALA A 607 -6.81 21.25 12.74
CA ALA A 607 -7.28 21.75 11.46
C ALA A 607 -6.43 21.24 10.28
N LEU A 608 -5.24 20.68 10.55
CA LEU A 608 -4.29 20.22 9.52
C LEU A 608 -3.87 18.76 9.78
N PHE A 609 -3.34 18.16 8.73
CA PHE A 609 -2.51 16.98 8.88
C PHE A 609 -1.17 17.38 9.51
N VAL A 610 -0.79 16.75 10.61
CA VAL A 610 0.55 16.90 11.21
C VAL A 610 1.34 15.64 10.93
N ILE A 611 2.38 15.76 10.11
CA ILE A 611 3.11 14.62 9.55
C ILE A 611 4.60 14.78 9.84
N PRO A 612 5.14 14.11 10.86
CA PRO A 612 6.58 14.03 11.05
C PRO A 612 7.25 13.26 9.91
N TYR A 613 8.43 13.68 9.52
CA TYR A 613 9.16 12.99 8.46
C TYR A 613 10.64 12.75 8.86
N PRO A 614 11.04 11.50 9.10
CA PRO A 614 10.23 10.27 9.16
C PRO A 614 9.27 10.20 10.37
N PRO A 615 8.25 9.29 10.42
CA PRO A 615 8.01 8.16 9.51
C PRO A 615 7.14 8.47 8.30
N GLY A 616 6.53 9.67 8.18
CA GLY A 616 5.78 10.10 7.01
C GLY A 616 4.30 9.70 7.00
N PHE A 617 3.74 9.26 8.13
CA PHE A 617 2.29 9.14 8.33
C PHE A 617 1.78 10.27 9.24
N PRO A 618 0.51 10.70 9.11
CA PRO A 618 -0.05 11.76 9.94
C PRO A 618 -0.24 11.31 11.39
N ILE A 619 0.33 12.03 12.35
CA ILE A 619 0.04 11.84 13.77
C ILE A 619 -1.24 12.56 14.19
N LEU A 620 -1.60 13.63 13.48
CA LEU A 620 -2.88 14.31 13.57
C LEU A 620 -3.50 14.41 12.18
N VAL A 621 -4.82 14.24 12.12
CA VAL A 621 -5.61 14.49 10.92
C VAL A 621 -6.64 15.58 11.19
N PRO A 622 -7.13 16.32 10.19
CA PRO A 622 -8.18 17.32 10.39
C PRO A 622 -9.40 16.71 11.07
N GLY A 623 -9.91 17.37 12.11
CA GLY A 623 -11.05 16.91 12.91
C GLY A 623 -10.69 15.99 14.07
N GLN A 624 -9.44 15.60 14.24
CA GLN A 624 -8.98 14.79 15.37
C GLN A 624 -8.69 15.65 16.59
N VAL A 625 -9.07 15.14 17.77
CA VAL A 625 -8.76 15.76 19.06
C VAL A 625 -7.27 15.60 19.37
N VAL A 626 -6.64 16.69 19.78
CA VAL A 626 -5.25 16.69 20.26
C VAL A 626 -5.25 16.27 21.72
N SER A 627 -4.67 15.11 22.02
CA SER A 627 -4.57 14.62 23.40
C SER A 627 -3.24 14.98 24.07
N ALA A 628 -3.17 14.83 25.37
CA ALA A 628 -1.93 15.04 26.14
C ALA A 628 -0.83 14.06 25.71
N GLU A 629 -1.21 12.82 25.39
CA GLU A 629 -0.30 11.77 24.90
C GLU A 629 0.30 12.15 23.53
N ILE A 630 -0.50 12.73 22.63
CA ILE A 630 -0.01 13.23 21.32
C ILE A 630 1.02 14.35 21.54
N LEU A 631 0.77 15.29 22.47
CA LEU A 631 1.73 16.36 22.78
C LEU A 631 3.02 15.81 23.38
N GLN A 632 2.93 14.84 24.31
CA GLN A 632 4.10 14.17 24.90
C GLN A 632 4.90 13.44 23.85
N PHE A 633 4.22 12.72 22.97
CA PHE A 633 4.87 12.03 21.86
C PHE A 633 5.56 13.01 20.90
N MET A 634 4.88 14.11 20.52
CA MET A 634 5.45 15.17 19.71
C MET A 634 6.71 15.81 20.33
N ALA A 635 6.65 16.08 21.62
CA ALA A 635 7.79 16.64 22.37
C ALA A 635 8.98 15.66 22.43
N ALA A 636 8.72 14.36 22.39
CA ALA A 636 9.74 13.32 22.40
C ALA A 636 10.26 12.96 21.00
N LEU A 637 9.58 13.42 19.93
CA LEU A 637 10.05 13.24 18.57
C LEU A 637 11.27 14.11 18.30
N ASP A 638 12.40 13.46 18.07
CA ASP A 638 13.65 14.11 17.70
C ASP A 638 13.71 14.28 16.15
N VAL A 639 12.70 14.95 15.57
CA VAL A 639 12.49 15.10 14.12
C VAL A 639 12.53 16.56 13.75
N LYS A 640 13.32 16.89 12.72
CA LYS A 640 13.50 18.28 12.27
C LYS A 640 12.39 18.74 11.32
N GLU A 641 11.76 17.83 10.59
CA GLU A 641 10.76 18.14 9.58
C GLU A 641 9.39 17.60 9.99
N ILE A 642 8.46 18.51 10.32
CA ILE A 642 7.07 18.18 10.66
C ILE A 642 6.15 19.04 9.81
N HIS A 643 5.53 18.42 8.80
CA HIS A 643 4.55 19.13 7.99
C HIS A 643 3.28 19.40 8.81
N GLY A 644 2.69 20.59 8.64
CA GLY A 644 1.47 20.99 9.34
C GLY A 644 1.67 21.47 10.77
N PHE A 645 2.91 21.52 11.25
CA PHE A 645 3.30 22.15 12.51
C PHE A 645 4.33 23.24 12.21
N ARG A 646 4.17 24.41 12.81
CA ARG A 646 5.09 25.52 12.68
C ARG A 646 5.71 25.83 14.05
N PRO A 647 7.02 25.63 14.25
CA PRO A 647 7.66 25.81 15.55
C PRO A 647 7.38 27.18 16.18
N GLU A 648 7.28 28.23 15.35
CA GLU A 648 7.04 29.60 15.79
C GLU A 648 5.57 29.93 16.11
N LEU A 649 4.59 29.18 15.61
CA LEU A 649 3.15 29.38 15.79
C LEU A 649 2.46 28.25 16.54
N GLY A 650 3.01 27.03 16.45
CA GLY A 650 2.44 25.81 17.03
C GLY A 650 1.48 25.06 16.11
N PHE A 651 0.46 24.48 16.70
CA PHE A 651 -0.60 23.75 15.98
C PHE A 651 -1.64 24.70 15.43
N ARG A 652 -2.10 24.44 14.22
CA ARG A 652 -3.33 25.06 13.70
C ARG A 652 -4.52 24.22 14.12
N ILE A 653 -5.40 24.80 14.92
CA ILE A 653 -6.59 24.16 15.48
C ILE A 653 -7.87 24.91 15.08
N PHE A 654 -9.02 24.25 15.18
CA PHE A 654 -10.30 24.91 15.01
C PHE A 654 -10.67 25.77 16.20
N THR A 655 -11.27 26.94 15.93
CA THR A 655 -11.86 27.79 16.99
C THR A 655 -13.11 27.13 17.59
N ALA A 656 -13.44 27.46 18.86
CA ALA A 656 -14.64 26.95 19.52
C ALA A 656 -15.91 27.27 18.72
N GLY A 657 -16.05 28.50 18.22
CA GLY A 657 -17.21 28.89 17.42
C GLY A 657 -17.34 28.15 16.08
N ALA A 658 -16.21 27.74 15.45
CA ALA A 658 -16.26 26.88 14.27
C ALA A 658 -16.78 25.47 14.61
N LEU A 659 -16.33 24.89 15.73
CA LEU A 659 -16.77 23.59 16.19
C LEU A 659 -18.26 23.58 16.57
N GLU A 660 -18.75 24.64 17.23
CA GLU A 660 -20.18 24.79 17.56
C GLU A 660 -21.05 24.81 16.29
N ARG A 661 -20.71 25.67 15.31
CA ARG A 661 -21.45 25.73 14.02
C ARG A 661 -21.48 24.39 13.29
N VAL A 662 -20.39 23.66 13.27
CA VAL A 662 -20.35 22.33 12.62
C VAL A 662 -21.18 21.32 13.41
N GLY A 663 -21.14 21.39 14.75
CA GLY A 663 -21.95 20.53 15.62
C GLY A 663 -23.45 20.72 15.38
N GLU A 664 -23.91 21.97 15.27
CA GLU A 664 -25.30 22.31 14.92
C GLU A 664 -25.72 21.78 13.54
N LEU A 665 -24.87 21.94 12.54
CA LEU A 665 -25.11 21.41 11.18
C LEU A 665 -25.16 19.88 11.17
N THR A 666 -24.31 19.23 11.92
CA THR A 666 -24.27 17.77 12.04
C THR A 666 -25.52 17.23 12.73
N ALA A 667 -25.96 17.89 13.82
CA ALA A 667 -27.19 17.56 14.52
C ALA A 667 -28.44 17.77 13.63
N ALA A 668 -28.49 18.88 12.87
CA ALA A 668 -29.58 19.16 11.94
C ALA A 668 -29.68 18.11 10.82
N ARG A 669 -28.54 17.66 10.28
CA ARG A 669 -28.50 16.58 9.27
C ARG A 669 -28.95 15.24 9.84
N ALA A 670 -28.58 14.93 11.08
CA ALA A 670 -29.02 13.72 11.75
C ALA A 670 -30.56 13.73 11.96
N ALA A 671 -31.11 14.84 12.41
CA ALA A 671 -32.55 15.02 12.59
C ALA A 671 -33.35 14.92 11.27
N LEU A 672 -32.80 15.44 10.16
CA LEU A 672 -33.40 15.30 8.82
C LEU A 672 -33.39 13.83 8.35
N ALA A 673 -32.32 13.10 8.57
CA ALA A 673 -32.23 11.68 8.24
C ALA A 673 -33.21 10.83 9.04
N GLU A 674 -33.45 11.14 10.33
CA GLU A 674 -34.44 10.48 11.18
C GLU A 674 -35.89 10.79 10.77
N SER A 675 -36.13 11.98 10.20
CA SER A 675 -37.47 12.37 9.73
C SER A 675 -37.87 11.75 8.40
N GLY A 676 -37.01 10.95 7.75
CA GLY A 676 -37.23 10.34 6.45
C GLY A 676 -37.28 11.36 5.28
N ARG A 677 -36.91 12.60 5.52
CA ARG A 677 -36.76 13.63 4.47
C ARG A 677 -35.31 13.59 3.99
N GLU A 678 -35.09 13.01 2.82
CA GLU A 678 -33.78 13.08 2.14
C GLU A 678 -33.43 14.54 1.89
N ALA A 679 -32.27 14.99 2.32
CA ALA A 679 -31.78 16.36 2.14
C ALA A 679 -31.54 16.72 0.67
N PHE A 680 -31.46 15.70 -0.21
CA PHE A 680 -31.50 15.79 -1.67
C PHE A 680 -32.10 14.49 -2.20
N PRO A 681 -33.17 14.54 -3.04
CA PRO A 681 -33.67 13.34 -3.69
C PRO A 681 -32.63 12.88 -4.72
N VAL A 682 -31.80 11.94 -4.36
CA VAL A 682 -31.15 11.10 -5.36
C VAL A 682 -32.21 10.11 -5.78
N GLU A 683 -32.91 10.38 -6.87
CA GLU A 683 -33.81 9.44 -7.50
C GLU A 683 -33.06 8.11 -7.67
N ARG A 684 -33.43 7.13 -6.86
CA ARG A 684 -33.08 5.74 -7.12
C ARG A 684 -33.93 5.29 -8.31
N THR A 685 -33.48 5.58 -9.52
CA THR A 685 -33.99 4.93 -10.72
C THR A 685 -33.58 3.45 -10.66
N THR A 686 -34.39 2.65 -9.98
CA THR A 686 -34.50 1.23 -10.28
C THR A 686 -35.21 1.14 -11.64
N GLN A 687 -34.47 1.34 -12.73
CA GLN A 687 -34.93 0.87 -14.03
C GLN A 687 -34.77 -0.64 -14.04
N THR A 688 -35.89 -1.32 -13.77
CA THR A 688 -36.15 -2.66 -14.30
C THR A 688 -36.09 -2.56 -15.81
N VAL A 689 -34.96 -2.98 -16.39
CA VAL A 689 -34.86 -3.20 -17.84
C VAL A 689 -35.67 -4.48 -18.13
N SER A 690 -36.91 -4.30 -18.51
CA SER A 690 -37.70 -5.34 -19.17
C SER A 690 -37.88 -4.93 -20.63
N GLN A 691 -37.40 -5.77 -21.48
CA GLN A 691 -37.63 -6.02 -22.90
C GLN A 691 -36.53 -5.58 -23.89
N PRO A 692 -36.14 -6.48 -24.79
CA PRO A 692 -35.22 -6.17 -25.89
C PRO A 692 -35.95 -5.38 -26.97
N MET A 693 -35.41 -4.23 -27.35
CA MET A 693 -35.83 -3.52 -28.56
C MET A 693 -35.33 -4.27 -29.79
N ASP A 694 -36.29 -4.81 -30.56
CA ASP A 694 -36.10 -5.23 -31.95
C ASP A 694 -35.59 -4.02 -32.78
N ARG A 695 -34.37 -4.07 -33.24
CA ARG A 695 -33.90 -3.16 -34.28
C ARG A 695 -34.27 -3.71 -35.64
N GLN A 696 -35.34 -3.21 -36.19
CA GLN A 696 -35.57 -3.27 -37.65
C GLN A 696 -34.48 -2.43 -38.37
N ALA A 697 -33.79 -3.08 -39.28
CA ALA A 697 -32.80 -2.46 -40.13
C ALA A 697 -33.52 -1.65 -41.22
N ASP A 698 -33.45 -0.33 -41.17
CA ASP A 698 -33.78 0.50 -42.31
C ASP A 698 -32.54 0.65 -43.20
N VAL A 699 -32.58 -0.05 -44.29
CA VAL A 699 -31.61 0.05 -45.43
C VAL A 699 -31.98 1.30 -46.21
N MET A 700 -31.14 2.31 -46.22
CA MET A 700 -31.19 3.41 -47.22
C MET A 700 -30.30 3.08 -48.43
N PRO A 701 -30.78 3.35 -49.67
CA PRO A 701 -30.08 2.96 -50.89
C PRO A 701 -28.92 3.93 -51.22
N ALA A 702 -27.85 3.32 -51.72
CA ALA A 702 -26.69 4.01 -52.27
C ALA A 702 -27.06 4.82 -53.53
N ALA A 703 -26.78 6.12 -53.52
CA ALA A 703 -26.75 6.94 -54.71
C ALA A 703 -25.31 6.96 -55.27
N ALA A 704 -25.14 6.35 -56.39
CA ALA A 704 -23.95 6.47 -57.22
C ALA A 704 -23.88 7.86 -57.90
N THR A 705 -22.78 8.56 -57.71
CA THR A 705 -22.38 9.61 -58.69
C THR A 705 -20.89 9.50 -58.93
N SER A 706 -20.59 8.99 -60.12
CA SER A 706 -19.28 9.04 -60.76
C SER A 706 -19.02 10.47 -61.22
N THR A 707 -17.85 11.03 -60.91
CA THR A 707 -17.22 12.04 -61.77
C THR A 707 -15.73 11.78 -61.87
N ARG A 708 -15.31 11.31 -63.00
CA ARG A 708 -13.93 11.37 -63.51
C ARG A 708 -13.55 12.86 -63.65
N ILE A 709 -12.37 13.21 -63.22
CA ILE A 709 -11.58 14.29 -63.83
C ILE A 709 -10.14 13.75 -63.96
N GLU A 710 -9.71 13.67 -65.24
CA GLU A 710 -8.33 13.50 -65.64
C GLU A 710 -7.55 14.82 -65.46
N SER A 711 -6.34 14.72 -64.96
CA SER A 711 -5.06 15.24 -65.45
C SER A 711 -4.01 15.24 -64.36
#